data_34a76934272d2317c1e231869673cca2
#
_entry.id   34a76934272d2317c1e231869673cca2
#
_cell.length_a   1.000
_cell.length_b   1.000
_cell.length_c   1.000
_cell.angle_alpha   90.00
_cell.angle_beta   90.00
_cell.angle_gamma   90.00
#
_symmetry.space_group_name_H-M   'P 1'
#
loop_
_entity.id
_entity.type
_entity.pdbx_description
1 polymer ?
#
loop_
_entity_poly.entity_id
_entity_poly.type
_entity_poly.pdbx_seq_one_letter_code
_entity_poly.pdbx_strand_id
1 'polypeptide(L)'
;FRASRGRNKPEWMIVRIVPVIPPELRPLVPLDGGRFATSDLNDLYRRVIIRNNRLKRLIEIKAPEVILRNEKRMLQEAVDSLFDNSRKSSAVKTDANRPLKSLSDSLKGKQGRFRQNLLGKRVDYSARSVIVVGPELKMGECGIPKLMAAELYKPFIIRKLIERGIVKTVKSAKKIVDRKEPVIWDILEHVMKGHPVLLNRAPTLHRLGIQAFQPHMIEGKAIQLHPLACTAFNADFDGDQMAVHLPLSNEAILEAQMLMLQAHNILNPANGAPITVPAQDMVLGLYYITKLRKGAKGEGLTFYGPEEALIAYNEGKVDIHAIINVVVKDLDKDGNIVDVMMKETSVGRVIVNEIVPAEVGYLNTIISKKSLRDIISDVIKAVGVARACEFLDGIKNLGYHMAFKGGLSFNLGDIIIPKEKEELVKRGNEEVEQIMMNYNMGFITDNERYNQVIDTWTHVNSDLSDILYKTIKNDDQGFNSVFMMLDSGARGSKEQIRQLSGMRGLMAKPQKAGAEGAQIIENPILSNFKEGLSVLEYFISTHGARKGLADTALKTADAGYLTRRLVDVSHDVIINEEDCGTLRGLVCTALKNNDEVIATLYERILGRVSVHDIIHPTTGKLIVAGGEEITEDIAQEIEDSPIESVEIRSVLTCESKKGVCAKCYGRNLASSRMVQKGEAVGVIAAQSIGEPGTQLTLRTFHAGGIAGNMAANASIVAKNNARLEFEELRTVDTVDETTGEAVKVVVGRLAEVRFIDVNTGIILSTHNVPYGSKLYAADGDVVEKGKLIAKWDPFNAVIITEATGKIEFESMVENVTYKVESDEATGLREIIIIESKDKTKVPSAHITTEDGNLIRTYNFPVGGHVVIENNQSVKAGDILVKIPRAVGKAGDITGGLPRVTELFEARNPSNPAVVSEIDGEVTMGKIKRGNREIIVTSKTGEVKKYLVNLSKQILVQENDYVRAGTPLSDGAITPADILAIKGPTAVQEYIVNEVQDV
;
A
#
# COMPACT_ATOMS: atom_id res chain seq x y z
N PHE A 1 -8.07 -42.55 -8.32
CA PHE A 1 -8.04 -43.79 -9.17
C PHE A 1 -9.22 -44.70 -8.90
N ARG A 2 -9.43 -45.15 -7.66
CA ARG A 2 -10.56 -46.02 -7.31
C ARG A 2 -11.91 -45.37 -7.62
N ALA A 3 -12.10 -44.10 -7.29
CA ALA A 3 -13.35 -43.38 -7.55
C ALA A 3 -13.64 -43.11 -9.03
N SER A 4 -12.60 -43.00 -9.86
CA SER A 4 -12.72 -42.73 -11.30
C SER A 4 -12.74 -44.00 -12.17
N ARG A 5 -12.62 -45.19 -11.58
CA ARG A 5 -12.47 -46.48 -12.27
C ARG A 5 -13.57 -46.77 -13.31
N GLY A 6 -14.77 -46.22 -13.12
CA GLY A 6 -15.87 -46.40 -14.09
C GLY A 6 -15.80 -45.51 -15.33
N ARG A 7 -15.15 -44.32 -15.22
CA ARG A 7 -15.02 -43.32 -16.30
C ARG A 7 -13.66 -43.33 -16.95
N ASN A 8 -12.57 -43.38 -16.15
CA ASN A 8 -11.19 -43.36 -16.62
C ASN A 8 -10.48 -44.65 -16.20
N LYS A 9 -9.98 -45.40 -17.15
CA LYS A 9 -9.25 -46.64 -16.87
C LYS A 9 -7.78 -46.35 -16.62
N PRO A 10 -7.15 -46.89 -15.56
CA PRO A 10 -5.73 -46.65 -15.24
C PRO A 10 -4.79 -47.05 -16.39
N GLU A 11 -5.16 -48.07 -17.18
CA GLU A 11 -4.38 -48.54 -18.32
C GLU A 11 -4.20 -47.48 -19.42
N TRP A 12 -5.05 -46.45 -19.48
CA TRP A 12 -4.94 -45.38 -20.47
C TRP A 12 -3.73 -44.46 -20.22
N MET A 13 -3.11 -44.54 -19.04
CA MET A 13 -1.85 -43.87 -18.76
C MET A 13 -0.64 -44.47 -19.48
N ILE A 14 -0.77 -45.72 -19.93
CA ILE A 14 0.26 -46.39 -20.73
C ILE A 14 0.05 -46.04 -22.20
N VAL A 15 0.94 -45.24 -22.75
CA VAL A 15 0.88 -44.80 -24.14
C VAL A 15 1.41 -45.91 -25.05
N ARG A 16 0.53 -46.54 -25.82
CA ARG A 16 0.89 -47.54 -26.81
C ARG A 16 1.10 -46.94 -28.20
N ILE A 17 0.32 -45.93 -28.53
CA ILE A 17 0.38 -45.19 -29.79
C ILE A 17 0.68 -43.72 -29.44
N VAL A 18 1.81 -43.25 -29.93
CA VAL A 18 2.22 -41.84 -29.70
C VAL A 18 1.49 -40.96 -30.71
N PRO A 19 0.72 -39.94 -30.25
CA PRO A 19 0.04 -39.03 -31.14
C PRO A 19 1.04 -38.14 -31.88
N VAL A 20 0.80 -37.96 -33.17
CA VAL A 20 1.62 -37.06 -34.02
C VAL A 20 0.77 -35.87 -34.43
N ILE A 21 1.25 -34.69 -34.13
CA ILE A 21 0.55 -33.46 -34.53
C ILE A 21 0.69 -33.21 -36.03
N PRO A 22 -0.26 -32.48 -36.67
CA PRO A 22 -0.19 -32.18 -38.10
C PRO A 22 1.09 -31.40 -38.47
N PRO A 23 1.62 -31.59 -39.68
CA PRO A 23 2.85 -30.95 -40.13
C PRO A 23 2.78 -29.40 -40.12
N GLU A 24 1.60 -28.84 -40.28
CA GLU A 24 1.40 -27.40 -40.24
C GLU A 24 1.68 -26.76 -38.86
N LEU A 25 1.52 -27.55 -37.78
CA LEU A 25 1.85 -27.13 -36.43
C LEU A 25 3.34 -27.25 -36.07
N ARG A 26 4.13 -27.95 -36.92
CA ARG A 26 5.58 -28.12 -36.78
C ARG A 26 6.29 -27.92 -38.12
N PRO A 27 6.18 -26.73 -38.70
CA PRO A 27 6.59 -26.49 -40.10
C PRO A 27 8.10 -26.60 -40.28
N LEU A 28 8.46 -27.01 -41.48
CA LEU A 28 9.81 -26.94 -42.03
C LEU A 28 9.84 -25.77 -43.03
N VAL A 29 10.49 -24.67 -42.66
CA VAL A 29 10.48 -23.44 -43.46
C VAL A 29 11.82 -23.28 -44.15
N PRO A 30 11.85 -23.08 -45.50
CA PRO A 30 13.08 -22.78 -46.22
C PRO A 30 13.53 -21.35 -45.88
N LEU A 31 14.81 -21.20 -45.57
CA LEU A 31 15.48 -19.91 -45.40
C LEU A 31 16.29 -19.54 -46.64
N ASP A 32 16.62 -18.29 -46.77
CA ASP A 32 17.52 -17.83 -47.83
C ASP A 32 18.88 -18.54 -47.74
N GLY A 33 19.41 -18.99 -48.84
CA GLY A 33 20.67 -19.76 -48.93
C GLY A 33 20.54 -21.27 -48.83
N GLY A 34 19.35 -21.84 -49.06
CA GLY A 34 19.14 -23.28 -49.15
C GLY A 34 19.11 -24.03 -47.82
N ARG A 35 19.03 -23.30 -46.70
CA ARG A 35 18.88 -23.84 -45.33
C ARG A 35 17.42 -23.93 -44.96
N PHE A 36 17.09 -24.92 -44.10
CA PHE A 36 15.75 -25.08 -43.54
C PHE A 36 15.75 -24.79 -42.04
N ALA A 37 14.78 -24.03 -41.61
CA ALA A 37 14.45 -23.90 -40.22
C ALA A 37 13.36 -24.91 -39.86
N THR A 38 13.57 -25.70 -38.83
CA THR A 38 12.62 -26.68 -38.36
C THR A 38 12.16 -26.44 -36.96
N SER A 39 10.94 -26.85 -36.63
CA SER A 39 10.45 -26.84 -35.26
C SER A 39 11.20 -27.87 -34.41
N ASP A 40 11.41 -27.56 -33.13
CA ASP A 40 12.03 -28.46 -32.15
C ASP A 40 11.27 -29.80 -32.03
N LEU A 41 9.95 -29.79 -32.26
CA LEU A 41 9.12 -31.00 -32.25
C LEU A 41 9.51 -32.00 -33.33
N ASN A 42 9.94 -31.55 -34.48
CA ASN A 42 10.41 -32.45 -35.55
C ASN A 42 11.65 -33.24 -35.12
N ASP A 43 12.57 -32.63 -34.41
CA ASP A 43 13.74 -33.32 -33.87
C ASP A 43 13.36 -34.33 -32.78
N LEU A 44 12.46 -33.95 -31.88
CA LEU A 44 11.96 -34.87 -30.85
C LEU A 44 11.22 -36.06 -31.43
N TYR A 45 10.36 -35.88 -32.44
CA TYR A 45 9.70 -36.97 -33.15
C TYR A 45 10.70 -37.84 -33.89
N ARG A 46 11.67 -37.26 -34.57
CA ARG A 46 12.74 -38.01 -35.26
C ARG A 46 13.49 -38.90 -34.28
N ARG A 47 13.85 -38.45 -33.12
CA ARG A 47 14.52 -39.24 -32.07
C ARG A 47 13.68 -40.41 -31.62
N VAL A 48 12.39 -40.24 -31.42
CA VAL A 48 11.46 -41.30 -31.04
C VAL A 48 11.39 -42.33 -32.15
N ILE A 49 11.23 -41.94 -33.39
CA ILE A 49 11.13 -42.84 -34.56
C ILE A 49 12.42 -43.65 -34.73
N ILE A 50 13.58 -43.02 -34.68
CA ILE A 50 14.89 -43.70 -34.84
C ILE A 50 15.08 -44.72 -33.72
N ARG A 51 14.79 -44.34 -32.46
CA ARG A 51 14.90 -45.30 -31.33
C ARG A 51 13.94 -46.45 -31.44
N ASN A 52 12.71 -46.24 -31.86
CA ASN A 52 11.72 -47.27 -32.06
C ASN A 52 12.13 -48.23 -33.19
N ASN A 53 12.58 -47.72 -34.32
CA ASN A 53 13.04 -48.56 -35.46
C ASN A 53 14.27 -49.39 -35.08
N ARG A 54 15.20 -48.82 -34.33
CA ARG A 54 16.38 -49.52 -33.82
C ARG A 54 15.99 -50.63 -32.85
N LEU A 55 15.09 -50.37 -31.91
CA LEU A 55 14.58 -51.39 -31.00
C LEU A 55 13.85 -52.52 -31.76
N LYS A 56 13.01 -52.20 -32.73
CA LYS A 56 12.34 -53.17 -33.58
C LYS A 56 13.32 -54.09 -34.27
N ARG A 57 14.38 -53.53 -34.88
CA ARG A 57 15.43 -54.29 -35.55
C ARG A 57 16.21 -55.18 -34.57
N LEU A 58 16.51 -54.72 -33.38
CA LEU A 58 17.19 -55.50 -32.34
C LEU A 58 16.34 -56.68 -31.84
N ILE A 59 15.03 -56.52 -31.76
CA ILE A 59 14.10 -57.60 -31.41
C ILE A 59 14.04 -58.65 -32.54
N GLU A 60 14.01 -58.24 -33.80
CA GLU A 60 14.02 -59.13 -34.97
C GLU A 60 15.30 -59.98 -35.01
N ILE A 61 16.46 -59.44 -34.66
CA ILE A 61 17.76 -60.10 -34.62
C ILE A 61 17.93 -60.99 -33.38
N LYS A 62 16.97 -60.91 -32.42
CA LYS A 62 17.05 -61.60 -31.12
C LYS A 62 18.31 -61.21 -30.31
N ALA A 63 18.64 -59.92 -30.22
CA ALA A 63 19.77 -59.40 -29.51
C ALA A 63 19.73 -59.76 -28.01
N PRO A 64 20.90 -59.81 -27.31
CA PRO A 64 20.94 -60.05 -25.86
C PRO A 64 20.03 -59.11 -25.06
N GLU A 65 19.44 -59.65 -23.98
CA GLU A 65 18.44 -58.92 -23.17
C GLU A 65 18.97 -57.61 -22.59
N VAL A 66 20.24 -57.55 -22.25
CA VAL A 66 20.87 -56.31 -21.70
C VAL A 66 20.81 -55.16 -22.70
N ILE A 67 21.05 -55.46 -23.98
CA ILE A 67 20.98 -54.46 -25.07
C ILE A 67 19.53 -54.03 -25.28
N LEU A 68 18.60 -54.99 -25.31
CA LEU A 68 17.17 -54.70 -25.44
C LEU A 68 16.64 -53.83 -24.30
N ARG A 69 17.02 -54.09 -23.06
CA ARG A 69 16.66 -53.27 -21.92
C ARG A 69 17.18 -51.84 -22.04
N ASN A 70 18.42 -51.67 -22.46
CA ASN A 70 19.01 -50.38 -22.67
C ASN A 70 18.29 -49.58 -23.78
N GLU A 71 18.00 -50.21 -24.92
CA GLU A 71 17.26 -49.56 -26.00
C GLU A 71 15.80 -49.23 -25.60
N LYS A 72 15.13 -50.08 -24.84
CA LYS A 72 13.82 -49.80 -24.28
C LYS A 72 13.88 -48.57 -23.36
N ARG A 73 14.91 -48.49 -22.51
CA ARG A 73 15.12 -47.29 -21.65
C ARG A 73 15.35 -46.05 -22.49
N MET A 74 16.17 -46.13 -23.55
CA MET A 74 16.43 -45.00 -24.44
C MET A 74 15.20 -44.56 -25.22
N LEU A 75 14.35 -45.50 -25.63
CA LEU A 75 13.06 -45.16 -26.25
C LEU A 75 12.13 -44.49 -25.27
N GLN A 76 12.05 -44.96 -24.03
CA GLN A 76 11.26 -44.35 -22.98
C GLN A 76 11.75 -42.90 -22.71
N GLU A 77 13.05 -42.68 -22.66
CA GLU A 77 13.62 -41.35 -22.51
C GLU A 77 13.30 -40.41 -23.69
N ALA A 78 13.30 -40.92 -24.91
CA ALA A 78 12.93 -40.15 -26.09
C ALA A 78 11.46 -39.75 -26.06
N VAL A 79 10.57 -40.66 -25.67
CA VAL A 79 9.13 -40.35 -25.53
C VAL A 79 8.87 -39.37 -24.37
N ASP A 80 9.55 -39.53 -23.25
CA ASP A 80 9.44 -38.61 -22.12
C ASP A 80 9.91 -37.21 -22.51
N SER A 81 10.99 -37.09 -23.29
CA SER A 81 11.48 -35.80 -23.80
C SER A 81 10.51 -35.18 -24.80
N LEU A 82 9.82 -35.98 -25.61
CA LEU A 82 8.78 -35.49 -26.51
C LEU A 82 7.61 -34.85 -25.73
N PHE A 83 7.17 -35.50 -24.67
CA PHE A 83 6.04 -35.01 -23.87
C PHE A 83 6.44 -33.88 -22.92
N ASP A 84 7.52 -33.98 -22.16
CA ASP A 84 8.00 -32.95 -21.23
C ASP A 84 9.52 -32.98 -21.07
N ASN A 85 10.20 -32.22 -21.91
CA ASN A 85 11.67 -32.16 -21.91
C ASN A 85 12.23 -31.41 -20.70
N SER A 86 11.50 -30.44 -20.17
CA SER A 86 11.96 -29.58 -19.06
C SER A 86 12.03 -30.30 -17.71
N ARG A 87 11.33 -31.41 -17.56
CA ARG A 87 11.22 -32.19 -16.31
C ARG A 87 12.45 -33.03 -16.01
N LYS A 88 13.31 -33.26 -17.00
CA LYS A 88 14.49 -34.12 -16.87
C LYS A 88 15.72 -33.31 -16.44
N SER A 89 16.54 -33.90 -15.59
CA SER A 89 17.87 -33.39 -15.25
C SER A 89 18.81 -33.36 -16.48
N SER A 90 18.65 -34.31 -17.39
CA SER A 90 19.39 -34.38 -18.66
C SER A 90 18.46 -34.08 -19.86
N ALA A 91 17.94 -32.82 -19.89
CA ALA A 91 17.08 -32.39 -21.00
C ALA A 91 17.84 -32.47 -22.35
N VAL A 92 17.12 -32.85 -23.41
CA VAL A 92 17.66 -32.82 -24.79
C VAL A 92 17.89 -31.38 -25.19
N LYS A 93 19.09 -31.06 -25.63
CA LYS A 93 19.52 -29.69 -26.00
C LYS A 93 19.96 -29.64 -27.45
N THR A 94 19.93 -28.44 -28.00
CA THR A 94 20.58 -28.12 -29.29
C THR A 94 22.09 -28.03 -29.12
N ASP A 95 22.82 -27.97 -30.25
CA ASP A 95 24.27 -27.78 -30.26
C ASP A 95 24.67 -26.48 -29.56
N ALA A 96 23.79 -25.48 -29.55
CA ALA A 96 23.94 -24.22 -28.81
C ALA A 96 23.54 -24.30 -27.31
N ASN A 97 23.41 -25.49 -26.72
CA ASN A 97 23.07 -25.78 -25.34
C ASN A 97 21.68 -25.28 -24.89
N ARG A 98 20.80 -24.95 -25.82
CA ARG A 98 19.40 -24.57 -25.57
C ARG A 98 18.51 -25.82 -25.47
N PRO A 99 17.68 -25.99 -24.41
CA PRO A 99 16.75 -27.12 -24.34
C PRO A 99 15.70 -27.02 -25.44
N LEU A 100 15.35 -28.18 -26.02
CA LEU A 100 14.30 -28.28 -27.04
C LEU A 100 12.92 -28.08 -26.42
N LYS A 101 12.06 -27.38 -27.13
CA LYS A 101 10.67 -27.13 -26.73
C LYS A 101 9.80 -28.35 -26.99
N SER A 102 9.33 -28.98 -25.90
CA SER A 102 8.47 -30.18 -25.96
C SER A 102 6.98 -29.83 -26.15
N LEU A 103 6.13 -30.85 -26.32
CA LEU A 103 4.68 -30.68 -26.41
C LEU A 103 4.10 -29.98 -25.16
N SER A 104 4.54 -30.40 -23.98
CA SER A 104 4.14 -29.75 -22.72
C SER A 104 4.55 -28.28 -22.66
N ASP A 105 5.75 -27.95 -23.13
CA ASP A 105 6.25 -26.57 -23.16
C ASP A 105 5.46 -25.67 -24.13
N SER A 106 4.79 -26.26 -25.11
CA SER A 106 3.86 -25.56 -26.00
C SER A 106 2.58 -25.11 -25.31
N LEU A 107 2.22 -25.75 -24.21
CA LEU A 107 1.03 -25.43 -23.40
C LEU A 107 1.33 -24.65 -22.14
N LYS A 108 2.52 -24.83 -21.56
CA LYS A 108 2.95 -24.21 -20.30
C LYS A 108 3.46 -22.79 -20.47
N GLY A 109 3.31 -22.02 -19.40
CA GLY A 109 3.96 -20.71 -19.23
C GLY A 109 3.34 -19.58 -20.04
N LYS A 110 4.00 -18.44 -20.01
CA LYS A 110 3.53 -17.18 -20.64
C LYS A 110 3.41 -17.29 -22.16
N GLN A 111 4.29 -18.07 -22.77
CA GLN A 111 4.33 -18.29 -24.24
C GLN A 111 3.59 -19.57 -24.67
N GLY A 112 2.96 -20.28 -23.75
CA GLY A 112 2.13 -21.42 -24.05
C GLY A 112 0.79 -21.04 -24.66
N ARG A 113 0.09 -22.02 -25.24
CA ARG A 113 -1.18 -21.80 -25.94
C ARG A 113 -2.26 -21.21 -25.03
N PHE A 114 -2.33 -21.67 -23.79
CA PHE A 114 -3.35 -21.18 -22.85
C PHE A 114 -3.24 -19.69 -22.59
N ARG A 115 -2.05 -19.21 -22.26
CA ARG A 115 -1.84 -17.80 -21.90
C ARG A 115 -1.67 -16.87 -23.10
N GLN A 116 -1.12 -17.35 -24.20
CA GLN A 116 -0.81 -16.51 -25.36
C GLN A 116 -1.93 -16.45 -26.40
N ASN A 117 -2.68 -17.54 -26.61
CA ASN A 117 -3.62 -17.66 -27.70
C ASN A 117 -5.07 -17.92 -27.29
N LEU A 118 -5.33 -18.47 -26.09
CA LEU A 118 -6.67 -18.83 -25.61
C LEU A 118 -7.26 -17.83 -24.64
N LEU A 119 -6.51 -17.38 -23.62
CA LEU A 119 -6.97 -16.36 -22.68
C LEU A 119 -6.99 -14.97 -23.29
N GLY A 120 -6.18 -14.73 -24.30
CA GLY A 120 -6.16 -13.49 -25.07
C GLY A 120 -5.67 -13.75 -26.48
N LYS A 121 -6.21 -13.04 -27.45
CA LYS A 121 -5.86 -13.16 -28.86
C LYS A 121 -5.53 -11.79 -29.45
N ARG A 122 -4.70 -11.79 -30.50
CA ARG A 122 -4.59 -10.61 -31.35
C ARG A 122 -5.87 -10.46 -32.15
N VAL A 123 -6.37 -9.26 -32.21
CA VAL A 123 -7.67 -8.97 -32.86
C VAL A 123 -7.49 -7.97 -34.00
N ASP A 124 -8.37 -8.09 -35.00
CA ASP A 124 -8.51 -7.11 -36.07
C ASP A 124 -9.30 -5.88 -35.56
N TYR A 125 -9.38 -4.86 -36.38
CA TYR A 125 -10.02 -3.58 -36.06
C TYR A 125 -9.44 -2.91 -34.83
N SER A 126 -8.13 -2.93 -34.73
CA SER A 126 -7.34 -2.31 -33.68
C SER A 126 -6.21 -1.47 -34.27
N ALA A 127 -5.84 -0.44 -33.52
CA ALA A 127 -4.74 0.44 -33.89
C ALA A 127 -3.97 0.86 -32.63
N ARG A 128 -2.81 1.44 -32.82
CA ARG A 128 -1.99 1.94 -31.71
C ARG A 128 -1.28 3.21 -32.11
N SER A 129 -1.27 4.20 -31.24
CA SER A 129 -0.54 5.45 -31.43
C SER A 129 -0.16 6.10 -30.10
N VAL A 130 0.71 7.07 -30.17
CA VAL A 130 1.09 7.94 -29.05
C VAL A 130 -0.11 8.79 -28.65
N ILE A 131 -0.24 9.07 -27.36
CA ILE A 131 -1.29 9.95 -26.84
C ILE A 131 -0.77 11.36 -26.57
N VAL A 132 -1.65 12.32 -26.76
CA VAL A 132 -1.44 13.72 -26.38
C VAL A 132 -2.65 14.24 -25.63
N VAL A 133 -2.48 15.33 -24.89
CA VAL A 133 -3.59 15.93 -24.16
C VAL A 133 -4.59 16.60 -25.12
N GLY A 134 -5.86 16.37 -24.85
CA GLY A 134 -6.96 17.05 -25.55
C GLY A 134 -7.78 17.90 -24.57
N PRO A 135 -7.35 19.12 -24.20
CA PRO A 135 -8.02 19.93 -23.19
C PRO A 135 -9.40 20.44 -23.60
N GLU A 136 -9.69 20.48 -24.89
CA GLU A 136 -10.99 20.94 -25.45
C GLU A 136 -12.04 19.82 -25.52
N LEU A 137 -11.66 18.57 -25.32
CA LEU A 137 -12.55 17.43 -25.35
C LEU A 137 -13.55 17.50 -24.20
N LYS A 138 -14.79 17.11 -24.47
CA LYS A 138 -15.78 16.88 -23.43
C LYS A 138 -15.61 15.52 -22.78
N MET A 139 -16.23 15.35 -21.62
CA MET A 139 -16.22 14.08 -20.91
C MET A 139 -16.77 12.95 -21.78
N GLY A 140 -16.02 11.86 -21.87
CA GLY A 140 -16.41 10.74 -22.74
C GLY A 140 -16.01 10.88 -24.20
N GLU A 141 -15.28 11.92 -24.60
CA GLU A 141 -14.79 12.11 -25.96
C GLU A 141 -13.30 11.85 -26.09
N CYS A 142 -12.86 11.39 -27.24
CA CYS A 142 -11.45 11.28 -27.60
C CYS A 142 -11.22 11.76 -29.04
N GLY A 143 -9.99 12.18 -29.34
CA GLY A 143 -9.58 12.54 -30.67
C GLY A 143 -8.80 11.42 -31.34
N ILE A 144 -9.26 10.95 -32.49
CA ILE A 144 -8.58 9.93 -33.27
C ILE A 144 -8.07 10.52 -34.59
N PRO A 145 -6.81 10.27 -35.00
CA PRO A 145 -6.31 10.67 -36.29
C PRO A 145 -7.23 10.20 -37.41
N LYS A 146 -7.59 11.08 -38.33
CA LYS A 146 -8.52 10.75 -39.40
C LYS A 146 -8.06 9.58 -40.28
N LEU A 147 -6.75 9.43 -40.51
CA LEU A 147 -6.21 8.30 -41.27
C LEU A 147 -6.43 6.97 -40.54
N MET A 148 -6.24 6.95 -39.23
CA MET A 148 -6.52 5.78 -38.38
C MET A 148 -8.00 5.45 -38.38
N ALA A 149 -8.86 6.45 -38.23
CA ALA A 149 -10.31 6.27 -38.26
C ALA A 149 -10.81 5.72 -39.60
N ALA A 150 -10.27 6.21 -40.70
CA ALA A 150 -10.61 5.69 -42.03
C ALA A 150 -10.29 4.20 -42.20
N GLU A 151 -9.18 3.72 -41.67
CA GLU A 151 -8.83 2.30 -41.70
C GLU A 151 -9.69 1.46 -40.74
N LEU A 152 -9.94 1.95 -39.53
CA LEU A 152 -10.76 1.22 -38.54
C LEU A 152 -12.21 1.05 -39.01
N TYR A 153 -12.81 2.10 -39.54
CA TYR A 153 -14.20 2.11 -39.99
C TYR A 153 -14.40 1.71 -41.47
N LYS A 154 -13.37 1.22 -42.11
CA LYS A 154 -13.41 0.89 -43.57
C LYS A 154 -14.63 0.04 -44.00
N PRO A 155 -15.02 -1.04 -43.33
CA PRO A 155 -16.22 -1.80 -43.71
C PRO A 155 -17.51 -0.97 -43.64
N PHE A 156 -17.63 -0.13 -42.63
CA PHE A 156 -18.79 0.71 -42.43
C PHE A 156 -18.87 1.82 -43.48
N ILE A 157 -17.73 2.39 -43.84
CA ILE A 157 -17.65 3.38 -44.93
C ILE A 157 -18.03 2.74 -46.27
N ILE A 158 -17.54 1.56 -46.57
CA ILE A 158 -17.86 0.82 -47.80
C ILE A 158 -19.35 0.54 -47.87
N ARG A 159 -19.95 0.10 -46.76
CA ARG A 159 -21.41 -0.13 -46.69
C ARG A 159 -22.19 1.13 -46.99
N LYS A 160 -21.80 2.26 -46.38
CA LYS A 160 -22.47 3.55 -46.58
C LYS A 160 -22.29 4.11 -47.98
N LEU A 161 -21.15 3.90 -48.61
CA LEU A 161 -20.91 4.26 -50.00
C LEU A 161 -21.84 3.51 -50.95
N ILE A 162 -22.06 2.22 -50.70
CA ILE A 162 -22.97 1.40 -51.51
C ILE A 162 -24.42 1.79 -51.23
N GLU A 163 -24.83 1.97 -49.96
CA GLU A 163 -26.17 2.37 -49.57
C GLU A 163 -26.58 3.74 -50.17
N ARG A 164 -25.65 4.69 -50.28
CA ARG A 164 -25.90 6.00 -50.88
C ARG A 164 -25.85 6.00 -52.40
N GLY A 165 -25.52 4.86 -53.01
CA GLY A 165 -25.48 4.74 -54.48
C GLY A 165 -24.26 5.38 -55.16
N ILE A 166 -23.28 5.86 -54.39
CA ILE A 166 -22.08 6.50 -54.91
C ILE A 166 -21.22 5.47 -55.68
N VAL A 167 -21.27 4.23 -55.25
CA VAL A 167 -20.54 3.08 -55.81
C VAL A 167 -21.46 1.87 -55.95
N LYS A 168 -21.29 1.12 -57.00
CA LYS A 168 -22.09 -0.10 -57.26
C LYS A 168 -21.44 -1.38 -56.75
N THR A 169 -20.11 -1.40 -56.57
CA THR A 169 -19.37 -2.62 -56.22
C THR A 169 -18.46 -2.37 -55.00
N VAL A 170 -18.27 -3.41 -54.20
CA VAL A 170 -17.34 -3.37 -53.06
C VAL A 170 -15.90 -3.07 -53.49
N LYS A 171 -15.48 -3.60 -54.64
CA LYS A 171 -14.15 -3.35 -55.20
C LYS A 171 -13.91 -1.88 -55.54
N SER A 172 -14.91 -1.20 -56.07
CA SER A 172 -14.85 0.21 -56.39
C SER A 172 -14.86 1.03 -55.09
N ALA A 173 -15.69 0.67 -54.13
CA ALA A 173 -15.74 1.33 -52.80
C ALA A 173 -14.37 1.23 -52.10
N LYS A 174 -13.76 0.06 -52.12
CA LYS A 174 -12.45 -0.16 -51.52
C LYS A 174 -11.36 0.76 -52.17
N LYS A 175 -11.39 0.90 -53.49
CA LYS A 175 -10.46 1.81 -54.20
C LYS A 175 -10.65 3.25 -53.75
N ILE A 176 -11.90 3.72 -53.58
CA ILE A 176 -12.20 5.10 -53.11
C ILE A 176 -11.64 5.30 -51.69
N VAL A 177 -11.88 4.32 -50.80
CA VAL A 177 -11.37 4.39 -49.42
C VAL A 177 -9.83 4.39 -49.42
N ASP A 178 -9.19 3.53 -50.20
CA ASP A 178 -7.72 3.45 -50.25
C ASP A 178 -7.11 4.73 -50.84
N ARG A 179 -7.78 5.43 -51.77
CA ARG A 179 -7.37 6.72 -52.30
C ARG A 179 -7.68 7.93 -51.41
N LYS A 180 -8.46 7.72 -50.33
CA LYS A 180 -8.84 8.78 -49.40
C LYS A 180 -9.49 9.99 -50.06
N GLU A 181 -10.44 9.75 -50.96
CA GLU A 181 -11.20 10.79 -51.63
C GLU A 181 -12.01 11.65 -50.61
N PRO A 182 -12.25 12.94 -50.93
CA PRO A 182 -12.92 13.87 -49.97
C PRO A 182 -14.30 13.39 -49.44
N VAL A 183 -15.04 12.63 -50.24
CA VAL A 183 -16.35 12.08 -49.88
C VAL A 183 -16.28 11.17 -48.68
N ILE A 184 -15.15 10.53 -48.44
CA ILE A 184 -14.98 9.60 -47.33
C ILE A 184 -15.08 10.31 -45.98
N TRP A 185 -14.57 11.50 -45.87
CA TRP A 185 -14.55 12.23 -44.59
C TRP A 185 -15.93 12.59 -44.10
N ASP A 186 -16.83 12.97 -44.96
CA ASP A 186 -18.25 13.25 -44.59
C ASP A 186 -18.97 11.97 -44.13
N ILE A 187 -18.74 10.88 -44.87
CA ILE A 187 -19.29 9.57 -44.52
C ILE A 187 -18.70 9.05 -43.21
N LEU A 188 -17.40 9.21 -43.01
CA LEU A 188 -16.73 8.79 -41.80
C LEU A 188 -17.26 9.54 -40.58
N GLU A 189 -17.43 10.85 -40.67
CA GLU A 189 -18.03 11.66 -39.61
C GLU A 189 -19.40 11.16 -39.22
N HIS A 190 -20.25 10.86 -40.22
CA HIS A 190 -21.59 10.33 -40.01
C HIS A 190 -21.57 8.93 -39.37
N VAL A 191 -20.65 8.06 -39.76
CA VAL A 191 -20.50 6.70 -39.22
C VAL A 191 -19.98 6.74 -37.80
N MET A 192 -19.09 7.66 -37.50
CA MET A 192 -18.49 7.76 -36.16
C MET A 192 -19.48 8.24 -35.09
N LYS A 193 -20.54 8.96 -35.47
CA LYS A 193 -21.57 9.36 -34.52
C LYS A 193 -22.29 8.15 -33.94
N GLY A 194 -22.28 8.03 -32.62
CA GLY A 194 -22.90 6.92 -31.92
C GLY A 194 -22.18 5.56 -32.02
N HIS A 195 -20.98 5.55 -32.60
CA HIS A 195 -20.16 4.35 -32.67
C HIS A 195 -18.86 4.56 -31.88
N PRO A 196 -18.84 4.24 -30.56
CA PRO A 196 -17.72 4.47 -29.70
C PRO A 196 -16.53 3.59 -30.04
N VAL A 197 -15.35 4.00 -29.61
CA VAL A 197 -14.14 3.20 -29.65
C VAL A 197 -13.66 2.89 -28.24
N LEU A 198 -12.97 1.77 -28.07
CA LEU A 198 -12.33 1.41 -26.81
C LEU A 198 -10.88 1.86 -26.83
N LEU A 199 -10.46 2.60 -25.81
CA LEU A 199 -9.07 2.94 -25.56
C LEU A 199 -8.52 2.07 -24.43
N ASN A 200 -7.33 1.53 -24.63
CA ASN A 200 -6.64 0.69 -23.66
C ASN A 200 -5.18 1.12 -23.54
N ARG A 201 -4.70 1.21 -22.32
CA ARG A 201 -3.27 1.40 -22.02
C ARG A 201 -2.71 0.17 -21.33
N ALA A 202 -1.59 -0.34 -21.82
CA ALA A 202 -0.83 -1.39 -21.16
C ALA A 202 0.17 -0.79 -20.14
N PRO A 203 0.31 -1.33 -18.92
CA PRO A 203 -0.40 -2.50 -18.40
C PRO A 203 -1.84 -2.17 -17.95
N THR A 204 -2.78 -3.06 -18.22
CA THR A 204 -4.17 -2.94 -17.73
C THR A 204 -4.24 -3.49 -16.31
N LEU A 205 -4.15 -2.61 -15.32
CA LEU A 205 -4.08 -2.99 -13.91
C LEU A 205 -5.45 -3.27 -13.30
N HIS A 206 -6.48 -2.58 -13.78
CA HIS A 206 -7.87 -2.71 -13.31
C HIS A 206 -8.84 -2.46 -14.47
N ARG A 207 -10.12 -2.67 -14.24
CA ARG A 207 -11.14 -2.58 -15.30
C ARG A 207 -11.21 -1.21 -15.98
N LEU A 208 -10.84 -0.13 -15.30
CA LEU A 208 -10.80 1.22 -15.86
C LEU A 208 -9.61 1.47 -16.81
N GLY A 209 -8.72 0.52 -16.96
CA GLY A 209 -7.66 0.55 -17.98
C GLY A 209 -8.18 0.33 -19.40
N ILE A 210 -9.45 -0.02 -19.59
CA ILE A 210 -10.16 -0.08 -20.85
C ILE A 210 -11.47 0.70 -20.70
N GLN A 211 -11.62 1.77 -21.47
CA GLN A 211 -12.81 2.60 -21.44
C GLN A 211 -13.27 2.93 -22.85
N ALA A 212 -14.57 3.12 -23.03
CA ALA A 212 -15.16 3.57 -24.28
C ALA A 212 -15.19 5.10 -24.36
N PHE A 213 -14.95 5.62 -25.53
CA PHE A 213 -15.01 7.03 -25.83
C PHE A 213 -15.74 7.27 -27.15
N GLN A 214 -16.48 8.38 -27.24
CA GLN A 214 -17.00 8.85 -28.51
C GLN A 214 -15.85 9.51 -29.31
N PRO A 215 -15.48 8.97 -30.48
CA PRO A 215 -14.35 9.52 -31.24
C PRO A 215 -14.71 10.77 -32.00
N HIS A 216 -13.76 11.67 -32.12
CA HIS A 216 -13.74 12.80 -33.03
C HIS A 216 -12.55 12.70 -33.98
N MET A 217 -12.73 13.06 -35.22
CA MET A 217 -11.62 13.15 -36.17
C MET A 217 -10.74 14.34 -35.86
N ILE A 218 -9.44 14.10 -35.80
CA ILE A 218 -8.43 15.14 -35.63
C ILE A 218 -7.36 15.05 -36.70
N GLU A 219 -6.71 16.14 -36.95
CA GLU A 219 -5.49 16.18 -37.75
C GLU A 219 -4.30 15.68 -36.93
N GLY A 220 -3.27 15.17 -37.60
CA GLY A 220 -2.08 14.65 -36.96
C GLY A 220 -2.04 13.13 -36.89
N LYS A 221 -1.13 12.61 -36.06
CA LYS A 221 -0.85 11.17 -35.93
C LYS A 221 -1.04 10.65 -34.51
N ALA A 222 -1.28 11.52 -33.53
CA ALA A 222 -1.43 11.17 -32.13
C ALA A 222 -2.91 11.18 -31.72
N ILE A 223 -3.24 10.30 -30.77
CA ILE A 223 -4.57 10.21 -30.17
C ILE A 223 -4.68 11.31 -29.12
N GLN A 224 -5.76 12.07 -29.14
CA GLN A 224 -6.08 13.01 -28.06
C GLN A 224 -6.88 12.34 -26.97
N LEU A 225 -6.40 12.45 -25.74
CA LEU A 225 -7.02 11.90 -24.56
C LEU A 225 -7.52 13.01 -23.64
N HIS A 226 -8.72 12.83 -23.07
CA HIS A 226 -9.28 13.76 -22.09
C HIS A 226 -8.39 13.81 -20.84
N PRO A 227 -8.04 15.00 -20.33
CA PRO A 227 -7.12 15.13 -19.18
C PRO A 227 -7.61 14.40 -17.91
N LEU A 228 -8.92 14.39 -17.67
CA LEU A 228 -9.50 13.73 -16.49
C LEU A 228 -9.47 12.19 -16.58
N ALA A 229 -9.30 11.63 -17.77
CA ALA A 229 -9.16 10.18 -17.94
C ALA A 229 -7.76 9.64 -17.61
N CYS A 230 -6.76 10.49 -17.52
CA CYS A 230 -5.36 10.08 -17.32
C CYS A 230 -5.15 9.30 -16.02
N THR A 231 -5.82 9.67 -14.95
CA THR A 231 -5.70 8.98 -13.66
C THR A 231 -6.18 7.54 -13.72
N ALA A 232 -7.30 7.28 -14.39
CA ALA A 232 -7.85 5.93 -14.56
C ALA A 232 -6.93 5.01 -15.36
N PHE A 233 -6.30 5.54 -16.40
CA PHE A 233 -5.33 4.81 -17.22
C PHE A 233 -3.92 4.77 -16.61
N ASN A 234 -3.65 5.55 -15.58
CA ASN A 234 -2.28 5.82 -15.10
C ASN A 234 -1.36 6.27 -16.24
N ALA A 235 -1.89 7.13 -17.11
CA ALA A 235 -1.22 7.62 -18.31
C ALA A 235 -0.62 9.01 -18.10
N ASP A 236 0.53 9.23 -18.72
CA ASP A 236 1.14 10.55 -18.87
C ASP A 236 1.46 10.80 -20.35
N PHE A 237 1.89 12.01 -20.67
CA PHE A 237 2.14 12.41 -22.06
C PHE A 237 3.64 12.49 -22.40
N ASP A 238 4.44 11.63 -21.81
CA ASP A 238 5.89 11.55 -22.00
C ASP A 238 6.33 10.61 -23.15
N GLY A 239 5.39 10.13 -23.94
CA GLY A 239 5.59 9.16 -25.01
C GLY A 239 4.76 7.90 -24.87
N ASP A 240 3.83 7.86 -23.93
CA ASP A 240 2.90 6.76 -23.75
C ASP A 240 2.07 6.50 -25.00
N GLN A 241 1.80 5.24 -25.27
CA GLN A 241 0.96 4.79 -26.36
C GLN A 241 -0.30 4.13 -25.82
N MET A 242 -1.39 4.26 -26.56
CA MET A 242 -2.65 3.59 -26.27
C MET A 242 -3.14 2.82 -27.50
N ALA A 243 -3.77 1.67 -27.24
CA ALA A 243 -4.45 0.89 -28.25
C ALA A 243 -5.90 1.35 -28.43
N VAL A 244 -6.38 1.33 -29.65
CA VAL A 244 -7.76 1.62 -30.03
C VAL A 244 -8.39 0.36 -30.57
N HIS A 245 -9.59 0.03 -30.08
CA HIS A 245 -10.37 -1.12 -30.54
C HIS A 245 -11.76 -0.65 -30.96
N LEU A 246 -12.27 -1.23 -32.04
CA LEU A 246 -13.58 -0.88 -32.56
C LEU A 246 -14.60 -1.99 -32.23
N PRO A 247 -15.67 -1.73 -31.47
CA PRO A 247 -16.80 -2.63 -31.37
C PRO A 247 -17.48 -2.84 -32.72
N LEU A 248 -17.80 -4.08 -33.07
CA LEU A 248 -18.32 -4.41 -34.41
C LEU A 248 -19.83 -4.67 -34.43
N SER A 249 -20.35 -5.45 -33.45
CA SER A 249 -21.77 -5.76 -33.41
C SER A 249 -22.59 -4.67 -32.70
N ASN A 250 -23.89 -4.62 -32.97
CA ASN A 250 -24.77 -3.69 -32.33
C ASN A 250 -24.84 -3.91 -30.81
N GLU A 251 -24.77 -5.17 -30.36
CA GLU A 251 -24.73 -5.51 -28.96
C GLU A 251 -23.46 -4.97 -28.31
N ALA A 252 -22.30 -5.14 -28.97
CA ALA A 252 -21.02 -4.64 -28.47
C ALA A 252 -20.99 -3.10 -28.40
N ILE A 253 -21.56 -2.43 -29.41
CA ILE A 253 -21.72 -0.98 -29.42
C ILE A 253 -22.60 -0.50 -28.27
N LEU A 254 -23.72 -1.17 -28.03
CA LEU A 254 -24.63 -0.84 -26.93
C LEU A 254 -23.97 -1.04 -25.56
N GLU A 255 -23.29 -2.14 -25.36
CA GLU A 255 -22.52 -2.40 -24.14
C GLU A 255 -21.42 -1.34 -23.92
N ALA A 256 -20.70 -0.97 -24.96
CA ALA A 256 -19.70 0.09 -24.88
C ALA A 256 -20.31 1.43 -24.49
N GLN A 257 -21.46 1.78 -25.04
CA GLN A 257 -22.15 3.04 -24.71
C GLN A 257 -22.75 3.04 -23.30
N MET A 258 -23.34 1.94 -22.87
CA MET A 258 -24.09 1.89 -21.61
C MET A 258 -23.22 1.57 -20.39
N LEU A 259 -22.20 0.70 -20.54
CA LEU A 259 -21.41 0.18 -19.43
C LEU A 259 -19.98 0.72 -19.39
N MET A 260 -19.35 0.90 -20.54
CA MET A 260 -17.92 1.17 -20.64
C MET A 260 -17.59 2.64 -20.91
N LEU A 261 -18.55 3.47 -21.23
CA LEU A 261 -18.29 4.89 -21.52
C LEU A 261 -17.62 5.58 -20.33
N GLN A 262 -16.59 6.36 -20.58
CA GLN A 262 -15.84 7.05 -19.53
C GLN A 262 -16.72 7.93 -18.65
N ALA A 263 -17.73 8.59 -19.22
CA ALA A 263 -18.68 9.41 -18.48
C ALA A 263 -19.53 8.65 -17.44
N HIS A 264 -19.68 7.34 -17.60
CA HIS A 264 -20.40 6.48 -16.64
C HIS A 264 -19.47 5.86 -15.58
N ASN A 265 -18.15 5.97 -15.73
CA ASN A 265 -17.15 5.37 -14.86
C ASN A 265 -16.33 6.45 -14.13
N ILE A 266 -17.04 7.33 -13.41
CA ILE A 266 -16.42 8.42 -12.65
C ILE A 266 -15.88 7.93 -11.30
N LEU A 267 -16.56 6.95 -10.69
CA LEU A 267 -16.20 6.43 -9.37
C LEU A 267 -15.27 5.23 -9.48
N ASN A 268 -14.29 5.18 -8.58
CA ASN A 268 -13.36 4.05 -8.49
C ASN A 268 -14.09 2.83 -7.87
N PRO A 269 -14.09 1.67 -8.53
CA PRO A 269 -14.68 0.46 -7.96
C PRO A 269 -14.00 -0.06 -6.69
N ALA A 270 -12.77 0.37 -6.39
CA ALA A 270 -12.04 -0.05 -5.20
C ALA A 270 -12.56 0.58 -3.91
N ASN A 271 -12.85 1.87 -3.91
CA ASN A 271 -13.22 2.64 -2.72
C ASN A 271 -14.44 3.56 -2.90
N GLY A 272 -14.99 3.65 -4.09
CA GLY A 272 -16.12 4.53 -4.38
C GLY A 272 -15.80 6.03 -4.43
N ALA A 273 -14.55 6.41 -4.30
CA ALA A 273 -14.13 7.79 -4.46
C ALA A 273 -14.07 8.18 -5.95
N PRO A 274 -14.29 9.45 -6.32
CA PRO A 274 -14.12 9.88 -7.70
C PRO A 274 -12.68 9.65 -8.18
N ILE A 275 -12.54 9.04 -9.35
CA ILE A 275 -11.25 8.83 -9.99
C ILE A 275 -10.93 9.94 -11.00
N THR A 276 -11.94 10.58 -11.57
CA THR A 276 -11.81 11.70 -12.52
C THR A 276 -11.68 13.02 -11.78
N VAL A 277 -10.61 13.20 -11.03
CA VAL A 277 -10.35 14.43 -10.28
C VAL A 277 -9.40 15.31 -11.07
N PRO A 278 -9.66 16.63 -11.17
CA PRO A 278 -8.71 17.55 -11.75
C PRO A 278 -7.33 17.46 -11.12
N ALA A 279 -6.29 17.64 -11.90
CA ALA A 279 -4.90 17.54 -11.48
C ALA A 279 -4.04 18.66 -12.07
N GLN A 280 -2.85 18.87 -11.51
CA GLN A 280 -1.86 19.80 -12.01
C GLN A 280 -2.41 21.23 -12.22
N ASP A 281 -2.38 21.77 -13.45
CA ASP A 281 -2.75 23.14 -13.75
C ASP A 281 -4.22 23.45 -13.44
N MET A 282 -5.12 22.50 -13.59
CA MET A 282 -6.53 22.64 -13.25
C MET A 282 -6.72 22.96 -11.76
N VAL A 283 -6.06 22.18 -10.90
CA VAL A 283 -6.10 22.38 -9.45
C VAL A 283 -5.43 23.68 -9.06
N LEU A 284 -4.27 23.98 -9.66
CA LEU A 284 -3.51 25.18 -9.36
C LEU A 284 -4.30 26.45 -9.70
N GLY A 285 -4.96 26.48 -10.85
CA GLY A 285 -5.80 27.60 -11.26
C GLY A 285 -6.98 27.85 -10.30
N LEU A 286 -7.69 26.79 -9.92
CA LEU A 286 -8.79 26.88 -8.95
C LEU A 286 -8.33 27.27 -7.56
N TYR A 287 -7.19 26.75 -7.12
CA TYR A 287 -6.61 27.13 -5.83
C TYR A 287 -6.23 28.61 -5.81
N TYR A 288 -5.59 29.08 -6.85
CA TYR A 288 -5.19 30.47 -6.97
C TYR A 288 -6.36 31.45 -6.87
N ILE A 289 -7.44 31.21 -7.60
CA ILE A 289 -8.59 32.13 -7.59
C ILE A 289 -9.41 32.06 -6.30
N THR A 290 -9.41 30.96 -5.60
CA THR A 290 -10.15 30.79 -4.35
C THR A 290 -9.40 31.25 -3.11
N LYS A 291 -8.12 31.58 -3.23
CA LYS A 291 -7.31 32.08 -2.13
C LYS A 291 -7.60 33.55 -1.84
N LEU A 292 -7.67 33.89 -0.56
CA LEU A 292 -7.94 35.26 -0.11
C LEU A 292 -6.63 36.01 0.17
N ARG A 293 -6.60 37.29 -0.16
CA ARG A 293 -5.49 38.21 0.16
C ARG A 293 -6.01 39.38 0.96
N LYS A 294 -5.41 39.65 2.12
CA LYS A 294 -5.69 40.82 2.90
C LYS A 294 -5.03 42.08 2.29
N GLY A 295 -5.72 43.18 2.33
CA GLY A 295 -5.21 44.43 1.78
C GLY A 295 -5.30 44.57 0.27
N ALA A 296 -5.99 43.61 -0.42
CA ALA A 296 -6.22 43.72 -1.85
C ALA A 296 -7.21 44.84 -2.19
N LYS A 297 -7.14 45.36 -3.43
CA LYS A 297 -8.00 46.41 -3.91
C LYS A 297 -9.48 46.01 -3.85
N GLY A 298 -10.33 46.81 -3.22
CA GLY A 298 -11.75 46.52 -3.10
C GLY A 298 -12.15 45.69 -1.88
N GLU A 299 -11.25 45.53 -0.89
CA GLU A 299 -11.57 44.80 0.35
C GLU A 299 -12.72 45.48 1.12
N GLY A 300 -13.63 44.66 1.64
CA GLY A 300 -14.76 45.13 2.48
C GLY A 300 -15.99 45.62 1.67
N LEU A 301 -15.96 45.65 0.37
CA LEU A 301 -17.13 46.00 -0.44
C LEU A 301 -18.23 44.95 -0.33
N THR A 302 -19.48 45.44 -0.36
CA THR A 302 -20.67 44.56 -0.31
C THR A 302 -21.44 44.67 -1.62
N PHE A 303 -21.84 43.53 -2.16
CA PHE A 303 -22.58 43.43 -3.41
C PHE A 303 -23.92 42.71 -3.22
N TYR A 304 -24.94 43.13 -3.98
CA TYR A 304 -26.28 42.53 -3.91
C TYR A 304 -26.40 41.22 -4.72
N GLY A 305 -25.43 40.87 -5.53
CA GLY A 305 -25.45 39.65 -6.29
C GLY A 305 -24.12 39.30 -6.94
N PRO A 306 -24.00 38.06 -7.44
CA PRO A 306 -22.78 37.60 -8.12
C PRO A 306 -22.43 38.44 -9.35
N GLU A 307 -23.45 38.86 -10.14
CA GLU A 307 -23.24 39.63 -11.36
C GLU A 307 -22.63 40.99 -11.05
N GLU A 308 -23.09 41.66 -10.00
CA GLU A 308 -22.55 42.96 -9.56
C GLU A 308 -21.07 42.83 -9.16
N ALA A 309 -20.72 41.78 -8.45
CA ALA A 309 -19.33 41.51 -8.08
C ALA A 309 -18.45 41.27 -9.33
N LEU A 310 -18.95 40.54 -10.32
CA LEU A 310 -18.23 40.29 -11.57
C LEU A 310 -18.06 41.56 -12.41
N ILE A 311 -19.08 42.42 -12.48
CA ILE A 311 -18.98 43.73 -13.15
C ILE A 311 -17.91 44.60 -12.46
N ALA A 312 -17.90 44.68 -11.12
CA ALA A 312 -16.91 45.43 -10.36
C ALA A 312 -15.49 44.89 -10.60
N TYR A 313 -15.33 43.58 -10.71
CA TYR A 313 -14.05 42.96 -11.05
C TYR A 313 -13.60 43.28 -12.47
N ASN A 314 -14.47 43.22 -13.45
CA ASN A 314 -14.17 43.53 -14.86
C ASN A 314 -13.80 45.00 -15.04
N GLU A 315 -14.43 45.89 -14.26
CA GLU A 315 -14.10 47.33 -14.23
C GLU A 315 -12.82 47.64 -13.42
N GLY A 316 -12.17 46.64 -12.89
CA GLY A 316 -10.92 46.81 -12.14
C GLY A 316 -11.07 47.48 -10.77
N LYS A 317 -12.29 47.56 -10.21
CA LYS A 317 -12.54 48.13 -8.89
C LYS A 317 -12.26 47.16 -7.75
N VAL A 318 -12.29 45.89 -8.01
CA VAL A 318 -12.08 44.80 -7.05
C VAL A 318 -11.07 43.83 -7.59
N ASP A 319 -10.11 43.38 -6.78
CA ASP A 319 -9.18 42.29 -7.13
C ASP A 319 -9.86 40.93 -6.93
N ILE A 320 -9.45 39.95 -7.69
CA ILE A 320 -9.97 38.57 -7.62
C ILE A 320 -9.79 37.93 -6.24
N HIS A 321 -8.76 38.35 -5.49
CA HIS A 321 -8.43 37.85 -4.14
C HIS A 321 -8.97 38.72 -3.00
N ALA A 322 -9.64 39.83 -3.32
CA ALA A 322 -10.15 40.75 -2.31
C ALA A 322 -11.27 40.10 -1.47
N ILE A 323 -11.24 40.34 -0.18
CA ILE A 323 -12.30 39.88 0.73
C ILE A 323 -13.52 40.78 0.57
N ILE A 324 -14.61 40.28 0.08
CA ILE A 324 -15.86 40.96 -0.17
C ILE A 324 -17.03 40.23 0.48
N ASN A 325 -18.17 40.92 0.56
CA ASN A 325 -19.44 40.36 1.01
C ASN A 325 -20.41 40.36 -0.19
N VAL A 326 -21.03 39.25 -0.47
CA VAL A 326 -21.93 39.06 -1.60
C VAL A 326 -23.19 38.31 -1.17
N VAL A 327 -24.38 38.73 -1.65
CA VAL A 327 -25.58 37.93 -1.49
C VAL A 327 -25.57 36.83 -2.52
N VAL A 328 -25.60 35.59 -2.06
CA VAL A 328 -25.53 34.40 -2.89
C VAL A 328 -26.63 33.43 -2.52
N LYS A 329 -26.96 32.53 -3.45
CA LYS A 329 -27.87 31.42 -3.19
C LYS A 329 -27.12 30.32 -2.46
N ASP A 330 -27.62 29.93 -1.29
CA ASP A 330 -27.07 28.87 -0.47
C ASP A 330 -28.21 27.96 0.03
N LEU A 331 -27.85 26.81 0.60
CA LEU A 331 -28.83 25.88 1.17
C LEU A 331 -29.12 26.24 2.63
N ASP A 332 -30.40 26.25 2.97
CA ASP A 332 -30.86 26.35 4.36
C ASP A 332 -30.75 24.97 5.04
N LYS A 333 -30.89 24.94 6.38
CA LYS A 333 -30.88 23.73 7.20
C LYS A 333 -31.84 22.63 6.73
N ASP A 334 -32.90 23.04 6.08
CA ASP A 334 -33.93 22.17 5.50
C ASP A 334 -33.64 21.78 4.03
N GLY A 335 -32.51 22.18 3.47
CA GLY A 335 -32.10 21.87 2.11
C GLY A 335 -32.74 22.74 1.04
N ASN A 336 -33.43 23.84 1.39
CA ASN A 336 -34.00 24.76 0.45
C ASN A 336 -33.00 25.83 0.02
N ILE A 337 -33.06 26.24 -1.24
CA ILE A 337 -32.22 27.30 -1.79
C ILE A 337 -32.78 28.66 -1.33
N VAL A 338 -31.96 29.40 -0.60
CA VAL A 338 -32.28 30.74 -0.05
C VAL A 338 -31.18 31.73 -0.38
N ASP A 339 -31.52 33.01 -0.45
CA ASP A 339 -30.55 34.08 -0.61
C ASP A 339 -29.89 34.40 0.75
N VAL A 340 -28.59 34.29 0.85
CA VAL A 340 -27.82 34.51 2.08
C VAL A 340 -26.70 35.51 1.80
N MET A 341 -26.46 36.44 2.74
CA MET A 341 -25.27 37.29 2.70
C MET A 341 -24.05 36.49 3.11
N MET A 342 -23.25 36.11 2.15
CA MET A 342 -21.97 35.45 2.40
C MET A 342 -20.87 36.46 2.73
N LYS A 343 -20.34 36.36 3.94
CA LYS A 343 -19.23 37.20 4.42
C LYS A 343 -17.89 36.56 4.09
N GLU A 344 -16.88 37.39 3.94
CA GLU A 344 -15.49 36.94 3.73
C GLU A 344 -15.33 35.98 2.51
N THR A 345 -15.99 36.30 1.43
CA THR A 345 -15.82 35.61 0.14
C THR A 345 -14.93 36.43 -0.79
N SER A 346 -14.67 35.91 -2.00
CA SER A 346 -13.94 36.62 -3.04
C SER A 346 -14.62 36.49 -4.39
N VAL A 347 -14.23 37.34 -5.34
CA VAL A 347 -14.72 37.24 -6.73
C VAL A 347 -14.34 35.90 -7.35
N GLY A 348 -13.15 35.37 -7.03
CA GLY A 348 -12.73 34.04 -7.50
C GLY A 348 -13.66 32.93 -7.04
N ARG A 349 -14.09 32.96 -5.78
CA ARG A 349 -15.08 32.00 -5.26
C ARG A 349 -16.45 32.16 -5.91
N VAL A 350 -16.87 33.38 -6.20
CA VAL A 350 -18.12 33.64 -6.95
C VAL A 350 -18.04 33.04 -8.37
N ILE A 351 -16.92 33.19 -9.05
CA ILE A 351 -16.71 32.58 -10.37
C ILE A 351 -16.78 31.06 -10.34
N VAL A 352 -16.16 30.43 -9.33
CA VAL A 352 -16.24 28.98 -9.17
C VAL A 352 -17.66 28.52 -8.92
N ASN A 353 -18.41 29.24 -8.05
CA ASN A 353 -19.78 28.89 -7.73
C ASN A 353 -20.78 29.11 -8.84
N GLU A 354 -20.44 29.84 -9.88
CA GLU A 354 -21.24 29.95 -11.12
C GLU A 354 -21.33 28.59 -11.85
N ILE A 355 -20.28 27.77 -11.74
CA ILE A 355 -20.21 26.44 -12.37
C ILE A 355 -20.80 25.35 -11.45
N VAL A 356 -20.67 25.54 -10.13
CA VAL A 356 -21.20 24.57 -9.15
C VAL A 356 -22.73 24.55 -9.20
N PRO A 357 -23.37 23.37 -9.26
CA PRO A 357 -24.84 23.26 -9.19
C PRO A 357 -25.37 23.86 -7.89
N ALA A 358 -26.51 24.57 -7.99
CA ALA A 358 -27.11 25.23 -6.84
C ALA A 358 -27.53 24.26 -5.71
N GLU A 359 -27.83 23.02 -6.07
CA GLU A 359 -28.21 21.95 -5.14
C GLU A 359 -27.08 21.52 -4.18
N VAL A 360 -25.83 21.88 -4.47
CA VAL A 360 -24.68 21.59 -3.61
C VAL A 360 -24.47 22.66 -2.55
N GLY A 361 -24.98 23.89 -2.79
CA GLY A 361 -24.75 25.05 -1.95
C GLY A 361 -23.54 25.88 -2.39
N TYR A 362 -23.30 26.98 -1.68
CA TYR A 362 -22.19 27.90 -1.96
C TYR A 362 -20.88 27.41 -1.35
N LEU A 363 -19.86 27.25 -2.18
CA LEU A 363 -18.53 26.86 -1.73
C LEU A 363 -17.70 28.10 -1.34
N ASN A 364 -17.48 28.28 -0.05
CA ASN A 364 -16.68 29.39 0.47
C ASN A 364 -15.38 28.91 1.15
N THR A 365 -14.67 28.01 0.49
CA THR A 365 -13.42 27.43 0.96
C THR A 365 -12.34 27.49 -0.12
N ILE A 366 -11.09 27.37 0.29
CA ILE A 366 -9.98 27.24 -0.65
C ILE A 366 -10.07 25.85 -1.30
N ILE A 367 -10.02 25.81 -2.62
CA ILE A 367 -10.13 24.58 -3.38
C ILE A 367 -8.74 23.99 -3.59
N SER A 368 -8.52 22.84 -2.96
CA SER A 368 -7.35 21.99 -3.17
C SER A 368 -7.76 20.69 -3.87
N LYS A 369 -6.80 19.86 -4.25
CA LYS A 369 -7.09 18.54 -4.86
C LYS A 369 -7.94 17.66 -3.94
N LYS A 370 -7.69 17.69 -2.63
CA LYS A 370 -8.48 16.96 -1.64
C LYS A 370 -9.91 17.50 -1.56
N SER A 371 -10.07 18.81 -1.46
CA SER A 371 -11.39 19.45 -1.42
C SER A 371 -12.19 19.18 -2.68
N LEU A 372 -11.57 19.20 -3.85
CA LEU A 372 -12.23 18.88 -5.12
C LEU A 372 -12.80 17.47 -5.15
N ARG A 373 -12.09 16.50 -4.60
CA ARG A 373 -12.59 15.12 -4.51
C ARG A 373 -13.89 15.04 -3.73
N ASP A 374 -13.94 15.71 -2.58
CA ASP A 374 -15.15 15.76 -1.74
C ASP A 374 -16.28 16.51 -2.44
N ILE A 375 -16.00 17.64 -3.08
CA ILE A 375 -16.95 18.42 -3.85
C ILE A 375 -17.52 17.61 -5.01
N ILE A 376 -16.72 16.89 -5.76
CA ILE A 376 -17.17 16.03 -6.87
C ILE A 376 -18.08 14.92 -6.36
N SER A 377 -17.73 14.30 -5.22
CA SER A 377 -18.58 13.30 -4.58
C SER A 377 -19.95 13.88 -4.20
N ASP A 378 -19.97 15.06 -3.61
CA ASP A 378 -21.22 15.74 -3.24
C ASP A 378 -22.06 16.14 -4.45
N VAL A 379 -21.42 16.60 -5.52
CA VAL A 379 -22.11 16.92 -6.79
C VAL A 379 -22.76 15.67 -7.40
N ILE A 380 -22.04 14.55 -7.42
CA ILE A 380 -22.58 13.29 -7.95
C ILE A 380 -23.80 12.84 -7.15
N LYS A 381 -23.78 12.97 -5.83
CA LYS A 381 -24.91 12.64 -4.96
C LYS A 381 -26.10 13.55 -5.19
N ALA A 382 -25.86 14.86 -5.33
CA ALA A 382 -26.92 15.86 -5.43
C ALA A 382 -27.61 15.88 -6.80
N VAL A 383 -26.85 15.77 -7.89
CA VAL A 383 -27.37 16.03 -9.25
C VAL A 383 -27.23 14.86 -10.22
N GLY A 384 -26.55 13.78 -9.83
CA GLY A 384 -26.35 12.62 -10.67
C GLY A 384 -25.18 12.76 -11.64
N VAL A 385 -24.87 11.65 -12.35
CA VAL A 385 -23.67 11.51 -13.17
C VAL A 385 -23.63 12.46 -14.37
N ALA A 386 -24.76 12.68 -15.07
CA ALA A 386 -24.79 13.49 -16.28
C ALA A 386 -24.40 14.95 -16.00
N ARG A 387 -25.04 15.57 -15.01
CA ARG A 387 -24.71 16.95 -14.61
C ARG A 387 -23.36 17.06 -13.92
N ALA A 388 -22.92 15.99 -13.25
CA ALA A 388 -21.56 15.93 -12.70
C ALA A 388 -20.49 15.95 -13.81
N CYS A 389 -20.73 15.34 -14.97
CA CYS A 389 -19.83 15.43 -16.12
C CYS A 389 -19.74 16.86 -16.67
N GLU A 390 -20.86 17.57 -16.77
CA GLU A 390 -20.89 18.99 -17.17
C GLU A 390 -20.11 19.85 -16.18
N PHE A 391 -20.32 19.62 -14.88
CA PHE A 391 -19.55 20.28 -13.82
C PHE A 391 -18.05 20.01 -13.92
N LEU A 392 -17.63 18.77 -14.17
CA LEU A 392 -16.21 18.41 -14.32
C LEU A 392 -15.57 19.10 -15.53
N ASP A 393 -16.29 19.17 -16.66
CA ASP A 393 -15.80 19.91 -17.84
C ASP A 393 -15.70 21.42 -17.56
N GLY A 394 -16.68 21.98 -16.87
CA GLY A 394 -16.67 23.39 -16.44
C GLY A 394 -15.48 23.68 -15.53
N ILE A 395 -15.23 22.86 -14.53
CA ILE A 395 -14.09 22.98 -13.60
C ILE A 395 -12.75 22.84 -14.34
N LYS A 396 -12.64 21.89 -15.25
CA LYS A 396 -11.45 21.73 -16.08
C LYS A 396 -11.14 22.98 -16.89
N ASN A 397 -12.12 23.51 -17.60
CA ASN A 397 -11.95 24.69 -18.43
C ASN A 397 -11.63 25.93 -17.60
N LEU A 398 -12.33 26.11 -16.48
CA LEU A 398 -12.06 27.21 -15.56
C LEU A 398 -10.68 27.12 -14.97
N GLY A 399 -10.25 25.95 -14.53
CA GLY A 399 -8.92 25.71 -13.94
C GLY A 399 -7.81 26.04 -14.93
N TYR A 400 -7.89 25.58 -16.16
CA TYR A 400 -6.92 25.92 -17.20
C TYR A 400 -6.91 27.41 -17.55
N HIS A 401 -8.09 27.99 -17.73
CA HIS A 401 -8.20 29.40 -18.04
C HIS A 401 -7.63 30.30 -16.94
N MET A 402 -7.94 29.99 -15.69
CA MET A 402 -7.46 30.77 -14.55
C MET A 402 -5.98 30.56 -14.22
N ALA A 403 -5.45 29.37 -14.45
CA ALA A 403 -4.01 29.14 -14.37
C ALA A 403 -3.24 29.98 -15.40
N PHE A 404 -3.76 30.03 -16.64
CA PHE A 404 -3.21 30.87 -17.70
C PHE A 404 -3.33 32.37 -17.37
N LYS A 405 -4.52 32.83 -16.99
CA LYS A 405 -4.78 34.24 -16.67
C LYS A 405 -4.00 34.72 -15.45
N GLY A 406 -3.79 33.84 -14.47
CA GLY A 406 -2.98 34.12 -13.29
C GLY A 406 -1.49 34.24 -13.55
N GLY A 407 -1.01 33.74 -14.69
CA GLY A 407 0.40 33.80 -15.07
C GLY A 407 1.30 33.07 -14.06
N LEU A 408 0.83 31.95 -13.52
CA LEU A 408 1.51 31.22 -12.47
C LEU A 408 2.82 30.62 -12.94
N SER A 409 3.91 31.06 -12.37
CA SER A 409 5.26 30.58 -12.64
C SER A 409 6.10 30.65 -11.37
N PHE A 410 7.25 29.99 -11.38
CA PHE A 410 8.18 30.05 -10.28
C PHE A 410 9.62 30.18 -10.79
N ASN A 411 10.47 30.70 -9.96
CA ASN A 411 11.90 30.82 -10.21
C ASN A 411 12.70 30.30 -9.01
N LEU A 412 14.01 30.31 -9.14
CA LEU A 412 14.90 29.86 -8.07
C LEU A 412 14.84 30.76 -6.82
N GLY A 413 14.44 32.02 -6.98
CA GLY A 413 14.23 32.96 -5.87
C GLY A 413 13.02 32.65 -5.00
N ASP A 414 12.02 31.96 -5.54
CA ASP A 414 10.83 31.52 -4.77
C ASP A 414 11.13 30.38 -3.82
N ILE A 415 12.25 29.68 -4.02
CA ILE A 415 12.76 28.66 -3.12
C ILE A 415 13.57 29.36 -2.02
N ILE A 416 12.95 29.52 -0.83
CA ILE A 416 13.53 30.27 0.28
C ILE A 416 14.23 29.32 1.22
N ILE A 417 15.50 29.61 1.53
CA ILE A 417 16.25 28.88 2.55
C ILE A 417 15.97 29.54 3.90
N PRO A 418 15.49 28.82 4.92
CA PRO A 418 15.28 29.37 6.25
C PRO A 418 16.58 29.87 6.85
N LYS A 419 16.54 31.03 7.50
CA LYS A 419 17.70 31.60 8.20
C LYS A 419 18.12 30.76 9.39
N GLU A 420 17.17 30.08 10.01
CA GLU A 420 17.35 29.23 11.16
C GLU A 420 18.10 27.92 10.85
N LYS A 421 18.32 27.62 9.58
CA LYS A 421 19.05 26.42 9.13
C LYS A 421 20.44 26.33 9.74
N GLU A 422 21.22 27.43 9.69
CA GLU A 422 22.58 27.45 10.22
C GLU A 422 22.63 27.20 11.73
N GLU A 423 21.69 27.78 12.47
CA GLU A 423 21.58 27.58 13.91
C GLU A 423 21.20 26.14 14.27
N LEU A 424 20.24 25.56 13.56
CA LEU A 424 19.83 24.18 13.77
C LEU A 424 20.95 23.20 13.45
N VAL A 425 21.67 23.40 12.36
CA VAL A 425 22.82 22.58 11.98
C VAL A 425 23.95 22.69 13.01
N LYS A 426 24.23 23.90 13.50
CA LYS A 426 25.21 24.12 14.55
C LYS A 426 24.85 23.39 15.84
N ARG A 427 23.58 23.50 16.28
CA ARG A 427 23.08 22.77 17.45
C ARG A 427 23.21 21.25 17.26
N GLY A 428 22.86 20.74 16.09
CA GLY A 428 23.02 19.31 15.77
C GLY A 428 24.47 18.86 15.81
N ASN A 429 25.42 19.64 15.30
CA ASN A 429 26.85 19.37 15.40
C ASN A 429 27.36 19.36 16.84
N GLU A 430 26.92 20.29 17.66
CA GLU A 430 27.28 20.35 19.09
C GLU A 430 26.78 19.10 19.85
N GLU A 431 25.54 18.66 19.60
CA GLU A 431 24.99 17.44 20.16
C GLU A 431 25.77 16.20 19.71
N VAL A 432 26.15 16.12 18.45
CA VAL A 432 26.97 15.02 17.91
C VAL A 432 28.35 15.00 18.53
N GLU A 433 29.00 16.17 18.74
CA GLU A 433 30.28 16.27 19.42
C GLU A 433 30.19 15.79 20.88
N GLN A 434 29.10 16.11 21.57
CA GLN A 434 28.84 15.63 22.91
C GLN A 434 28.65 14.11 22.97
N ILE A 435 27.93 13.55 22.02
CA ILE A 435 27.80 12.09 21.86
C ILE A 435 29.15 11.44 21.61
N MET A 436 30.00 12.02 20.77
CA MET A 436 31.35 11.54 20.51
C MET A 436 32.23 11.65 21.73
N MET A 437 32.11 12.71 22.54
CA MET A 437 32.84 12.81 23.82
C MET A 437 32.40 11.71 24.78
N ASN A 438 31.12 11.45 24.93
CA ASN A 438 30.61 10.37 25.77
C ASN A 438 31.11 9.01 25.32
N TYR A 439 31.19 8.78 24.02
CA TYR A 439 31.78 7.57 23.46
C TYR A 439 33.28 7.43 23.79
N ASN A 440 34.06 8.49 23.59
CA ASN A 440 35.47 8.48 23.88
C ASN A 440 35.77 8.31 25.39
N MET A 441 34.88 8.77 26.26
CA MET A 441 34.97 8.54 27.71
C MET A 441 34.51 7.14 28.13
N GLY A 442 33.90 6.37 27.21
CA GLY A 442 33.47 5.02 27.46
C GLY A 442 32.10 4.87 28.13
N PHE A 443 31.29 5.91 28.17
CA PHE A 443 29.96 5.84 28.74
C PHE A 443 28.94 5.14 27.83
N ILE A 444 29.21 5.10 26.52
CA ILE A 444 28.33 4.51 25.51
C ILE A 444 29.12 3.61 24.57
N THR A 445 28.44 2.59 24.00
CA THR A 445 29.00 1.71 23.00
C THR A 445 29.01 2.34 21.60
N ASP A 446 29.76 1.78 20.66
CA ASP A 446 29.76 2.28 19.28
C ASP A 446 28.37 2.21 18.61
N ASN A 447 27.63 1.17 18.90
CA ASN A 447 26.27 1.01 18.37
C ASN A 447 25.30 2.08 18.93
N GLU A 448 25.37 2.35 20.22
CA GLU A 448 24.60 3.41 20.86
C GLU A 448 24.98 4.79 20.30
N ARG A 449 26.27 5.04 20.12
CA ARG A 449 26.77 6.26 19.48
C ARG A 449 26.18 6.45 18.09
N TYR A 450 26.28 5.42 17.25
CA TYR A 450 25.72 5.43 15.89
C TYR A 450 24.22 5.74 15.89
N ASN A 451 23.47 5.06 16.73
CA ASN A 451 22.03 5.27 16.84
C ASN A 451 21.67 6.68 17.32
N GLN A 452 22.40 7.20 18.31
CA GLN A 452 22.17 8.56 18.83
C GLN A 452 22.51 9.64 17.80
N VAL A 453 23.56 9.46 17.02
CA VAL A 453 23.92 10.40 15.93
C VAL A 453 22.85 10.45 14.86
N ILE A 454 22.35 9.29 14.44
CA ILE A 454 21.26 9.21 13.44
C ILE A 454 20.00 9.84 13.98
N ASP A 455 19.65 9.61 15.23
CA ASP A 455 18.48 10.20 15.87
C ASP A 455 18.59 11.74 15.92
N THR A 456 19.71 12.27 16.33
CA THR A 456 19.97 13.72 16.34
C THR A 456 19.76 14.36 14.97
N TRP A 457 20.33 13.76 13.93
CA TRP A 457 20.17 14.29 12.57
C TRP A 457 18.76 14.11 12.02
N THR A 458 18.07 13.09 12.42
CA THR A 458 16.65 12.89 12.05
C THR A 458 15.78 13.98 12.68
N HIS A 459 15.99 14.31 13.94
CA HIS A 459 15.28 15.40 14.62
C HIS A 459 15.58 16.75 14.00
N VAL A 460 16.85 17.07 13.77
CA VAL A 460 17.25 18.33 13.11
C VAL A 460 16.59 18.47 11.73
N ASN A 461 16.55 17.39 10.95
CA ASN A 461 15.93 17.37 9.64
C ASN A 461 14.40 17.60 9.71
N SER A 462 13.73 17.00 10.67
CA SER A 462 12.29 17.20 10.91
C SER A 462 11.99 18.62 11.33
N ASP A 463 12.72 19.16 12.30
CA ASP A 463 12.54 20.54 12.77
C ASP A 463 12.77 21.55 11.65
N LEU A 464 13.81 21.34 10.86
CA LEU A 464 14.10 22.18 9.69
C LEU A 464 12.97 22.13 8.66
N SER A 465 12.42 20.95 8.41
CA SER A 465 11.27 20.78 7.50
C SER A 465 10.05 21.57 7.98
N ASP A 466 9.75 21.54 9.26
CA ASP A 466 8.60 22.26 9.82
C ASP A 466 8.79 23.77 9.79
N ILE A 467 9.98 24.25 10.10
CA ILE A 467 10.34 25.67 10.00
C ILE A 467 10.28 26.14 8.55
N LEU A 468 10.80 25.34 7.63
CA LEU A 468 10.76 25.63 6.20
C LEU A 468 9.33 25.76 5.68
N TYR A 469 8.46 24.82 6.05
CA TYR A 469 7.05 24.86 5.66
C TYR A 469 6.35 26.12 6.19
N LYS A 470 6.59 26.49 7.45
CA LYS A 470 6.06 27.73 8.03
C LYS A 470 6.59 28.98 7.34
N THR A 471 7.87 28.98 7.00
CA THR A 471 8.51 30.12 6.31
C THR A 471 7.91 30.34 4.91
N ILE A 472 7.77 29.27 4.13
CA ILE A 472 7.19 29.36 2.79
C ILE A 472 5.69 29.73 2.88
N LYS A 473 4.96 29.19 3.86
CA LYS A 473 3.55 29.52 4.09
C LYS A 473 3.31 30.98 4.39
N ASN A 474 4.21 31.61 5.12
CA ASN A 474 4.08 33.02 5.52
C ASN A 474 4.66 34.00 4.49
N ASP A 475 5.38 33.52 3.49
CA ASP A 475 5.93 34.34 2.43
C ASP A 475 4.82 34.89 1.51
N ASP A 476 4.85 36.20 1.23
CA ASP A 476 3.84 36.89 0.41
C ASP A 476 2.39 36.51 0.74
N GLN A 477 2.05 36.39 2.01
CA GLN A 477 0.74 35.96 2.52
C GLN A 477 0.28 34.58 2.00
N GLY A 478 1.22 33.72 1.70
CA GLY A 478 0.95 32.37 1.15
C GLY A 478 0.79 32.34 -0.37
N PHE A 479 1.10 33.39 -1.09
CA PHE A 479 1.12 33.45 -2.56
C PHE A 479 2.48 33.12 -3.16
N ASN A 480 3.39 32.52 -2.39
CA ASN A 480 4.61 31.95 -2.94
C ASN A 480 4.23 30.80 -3.91
N SER A 481 4.75 30.87 -5.13
CA SER A 481 4.36 29.92 -6.19
C SER A 481 4.65 28.46 -5.82
N VAL A 482 5.78 28.21 -5.17
CA VAL A 482 6.16 26.86 -4.72
C VAL A 482 5.20 26.35 -3.62
N PHE A 483 4.86 27.23 -2.69
CA PHE A 483 3.87 26.89 -1.65
C PHE A 483 2.49 26.61 -2.23
N MET A 484 2.04 27.42 -3.18
CA MET A 484 0.75 27.20 -3.85
C MET A 484 0.72 25.86 -4.58
N MET A 485 1.78 25.49 -5.29
CA MET A 485 1.87 24.19 -5.97
C MET A 485 1.84 23.01 -4.99
N LEU A 486 2.51 23.15 -3.84
CA LEU A 486 2.52 22.12 -2.80
C LEU A 486 1.18 22.01 -2.08
N ASP A 487 0.65 23.11 -1.59
CA ASP A 487 -0.55 23.15 -0.73
C ASP A 487 -1.82 22.79 -1.52
N SER A 488 -1.89 23.20 -2.78
CA SER A 488 -3.01 22.80 -3.66
C SER A 488 -3.01 21.31 -3.99
N GLY A 489 -1.90 20.61 -3.84
CA GLY A 489 -1.75 19.23 -4.28
C GLY A 489 -1.56 19.09 -5.79
N ALA A 490 -1.29 20.19 -6.49
CA ALA A 490 -1.05 20.17 -7.94
C ALA A 490 0.23 19.43 -8.29
N ARG A 491 1.32 19.74 -7.59
CA ARG A 491 2.62 19.09 -7.79
C ARG A 491 3.53 19.27 -6.58
N GLY A 492 4.39 18.30 -6.36
CA GLY A 492 5.39 18.34 -5.30
C GLY A 492 4.92 17.74 -3.97
N SER A 493 5.89 17.47 -3.10
CA SER A 493 5.67 17.00 -1.74
C SER A 493 6.53 17.80 -0.77
N LYS A 494 6.17 17.77 0.51
CA LYS A 494 6.99 18.42 1.57
C LYS A 494 8.43 17.92 1.56
N GLU A 495 8.63 16.65 1.26
CA GLU A 495 9.93 16.00 1.18
C GLU A 495 10.80 16.58 0.05
N GLN A 496 10.20 16.79 -1.12
CA GLN A 496 10.91 17.38 -2.27
C GLN A 496 11.33 18.82 -1.98
N ILE A 497 10.48 19.63 -1.34
CA ILE A 497 10.81 21.01 -0.97
C ILE A 497 11.88 21.04 0.11
N ARG A 498 11.85 20.12 1.07
CA ARG A 498 12.91 19.96 2.06
C ARG A 498 14.27 19.71 1.38
N GLN A 499 14.33 18.89 0.38
CA GLN A 499 15.56 18.63 -0.37
C GLN A 499 16.00 19.82 -1.25
N LEU A 500 15.05 20.64 -1.68
CA LEU A 500 15.33 21.84 -2.49
C LEU A 500 15.89 23.01 -1.66
N SER A 501 15.38 23.24 -0.48
CA SER A 501 15.66 24.43 0.32
C SER A 501 16.04 24.18 1.78
N GLY A 502 15.92 22.99 2.27
CA GLY A 502 16.37 22.60 3.60
C GLY A 502 17.72 21.89 3.59
N MET A 503 17.72 20.61 3.93
CA MET A 503 18.86 19.71 3.82
C MET A 503 18.42 18.37 3.22
N ARG A 504 19.30 17.73 2.50
CA ARG A 504 18.97 16.43 1.89
C ARG A 504 18.85 15.31 2.92
N GLY A 505 19.60 15.36 3.99
CA GLY A 505 19.49 14.46 5.12
C GLY A 505 20.35 13.20 5.02
N LEU A 506 19.93 12.16 5.73
CA LEU A 506 20.65 10.90 5.82
C LEU A 506 20.52 10.05 4.56
N MET A 507 21.62 9.41 4.16
CA MET A 507 21.69 8.55 2.97
C MET A 507 21.97 7.09 3.34
N ALA A 508 21.47 6.17 2.52
CA ALA A 508 21.71 4.75 2.70
C ALA A 508 23.12 4.33 2.27
N LYS A 509 23.72 3.44 3.01
CA LYS A 509 25.00 2.82 2.67
C LYS A 509 24.85 1.80 1.54
N PRO A 510 25.82 1.67 0.62
CA PRO A 510 25.79 0.58 -0.36
C PRO A 510 25.95 -0.76 0.36
N GLN A 511 25.04 -1.70 0.05
CA GLN A 511 25.06 -3.03 0.65
C GLN A 511 25.71 -4.06 -0.28
N LYS A 512 26.46 -4.99 0.32
CA LYS A 512 26.87 -6.22 -0.37
C LYS A 512 25.65 -7.15 -0.50
N ALA A 513 25.61 -7.93 -1.58
CA ALA A 513 24.55 -8.93 -1.78
C ALA A 513 24.51 -9.91 -0.59
N GLY A 514 23.36 -10.08 0.02
CA GLY A 514 23.15 -10.97 1.17
C GLY A 514 23.29 -10.33 2.57
N ALA A 515 23.62 -9.03 2.68
CA ALA A 515 23.59 -8.34 3.97
C ALA A 515 22.15 -7.95 4.34
N GLU A 516 21.68 -8.40 5.48
CA GLU A 516 20.39 -8.01 6.03
C GLU A 516 20.51 -6.68 6.77
N GLY A 517 19.53 -5.79 6.55
CA GLY A 517 19.38 -4.50 7.23
C GLY A 517 19.99 -3.32 6.45
N ALA A 518 19.21 -2.26 6.28
CA ALA A 518 19.67 -1.02 5.69
C ALA A 518 20.53 -0.26 6.68
N GLN A 519 21.83 -0.12 6.40
CA GLN A 519 22.71 0.76 7.17
C GLN A 519 22.64 2.17 6.59
N ILE A 520 22.65 3.16 7.46
CA ILE A 520 22.61 4.58 7.13
C ILE A 520 24.02 5.15 7.33
N ILE A 521 24.42 6.05 6.45
CA ILE A 521 25.68 6.79 6.60
C ILE A 521 25.50 7.82 7.71
N GLU A 522 26.41 7.85 8.70
CA GLU A 522 26.31 8.74 9.87
C GLU A 522 26.32 10.22 9.50
N ASN A 523 27.11 10.61 8.53
CA ASN A 523 27.20 11.99 8.09
C ASN A 523 26.07 12.31 7.11
N PRO A 524 25.13 13.23 7.50
CA PRO A 524 24.07 13.62 6.60
C PRO A 524 24.59 14.60 5.53
N ILE A 525 23.84 14.72 4.44
CA ILE A 525 24.05 15.76 3.45
C ILE A 525 23.35 17.02 3.94
N LEU A 526 24.11 18.00 4.39
CA LEU A 526 23.61 19.27 4.92
C LEU A 526 23.20 20.26 3.84
N SER A 527 23.77 20.11 2.64
CA SER A 527 23.47 20.97 1.49
C SER A 527 22.09 20.62 0.90
N ASN A 528 21.47 21.61 0.31
CA ASN A 528 20.25 21.47 -0.49
C ASN A 528 20.56 21.65 -1.98
N PHE A 529 19.57 21.40 -2.83
CA PHE A 529 19.76 21.55 -4.28
C PHE A 529 19.95 23.00 -4.72
N LYS A 530 19.40 23.97 -4.00
CA LYS A 530 19.59 25.39 -4.32
C LYS A 530 21.03 25.84 -4.07
N GLU A 531 21.66 25.39 -3.00
CA GLU A 531 23.06 25.68 -2.68
C GLU A 531 24.02 24.85 -3.55
N GLY A 532 23.59 23.71 -4.02
CA GLY A 532 24.40 22.73 -4.73
C GLY A 532 25.08 21.74 -3.80
N LEU A 533 25.26 20.52 -4.30
CA LEU A 533 25.92 19.43 -3.58
C LEU A 533 27.42 19.39 -3.93
N SER A 534 28.24 19.03 -2.95
CA SER A 534 29.64 18.69 -3.24
C SER A 534 29.74 17.40 -4.05
N VAL A 535 30.90 17.14 -4.65
CA VAL A 535 31.13 15.91 -5.44
C VAL A 535 30.93 14.66 -4.62
N LEU A 536 31.42 14.64 -3.37
CA LEU A 536 31.27 13.50 -2.47
C LEU A 536 29.82 13.28 -2.04
N GLU A 537 29.10 14.35 -1.72
CA GLU A 537 27.68 14.29 -1.35
C GLU A 537 26.81 13.77 -2.52
N TYR A 538 27.09 14.23 -3.73
CA TYR A 538 26.44 13.74 -4.94
C TYR A 538 26.70 12.24 -5.14
N PHE A 539 27.95 11.81 -5.01
CA PHE A 539 28.32 10.41 -5.19
C PHE A 539 27.65 9.50 -4.14
N ILE A 540 27.61 9.92 -2.89
CA ILE A 540 26.88 9.22 -1.82
C ILE A 540 25.40 9.08 -2.16
N SER A 541 24.78 10.14 -2.68
CA SER A 541 23.37 10.12 -3.02
C SER A 541 23.01 9.20 -4.18
N THR A 542 23.96 8.90 -5.08
CA THR A 542 23.72 8.00 -6.22
C THR A 542 23.46 6.55 -5.80
N HIS A 543 23.98 6.11 -4.67
CA HIS A 543 23.75 4.76 -4.16
C HIS A 543 22.27 4.51 -3.84
N GLY A 544 21.65 5.45 -3.13
CA GLY A 544 20.22 5.39 -2.82
C GLY A 544 19.33 5.48 -4.06
N ALA A 545 19.67 6.37 -4.99
CA ALA A 545 18.93 6.53 -6.24
C ALA A 545 18.98 5.25 -7.10
N ARG A 546 20.15 4.65 -7.27
CA ARG A 546 20.31 3.40 -8.03
C ARG A 546 19.54 2.26 -7.39
N LYS A 547 19.63 2.11 -6.06
CA LYS A 547 18.86 1.12 -5.32
C LYS A 547 17.35 1.29 -5.56
N GLY A 548 16.84 2.51 -5.44
CA GLY A 548 15.43 2.81 -5.69
C GLY A 548 14.98 2.43 -7.10
N LEU A 549 15.76 2.75 -8.13
CA LEU A 549 15.45 2.39 -9.52
C LEU A 549 15.46 0.87 -9.74
N ALA A 550 16.47 0.17 -9.22
CA ALA A 550 16.57 -1.29 -9.33
C ALA A 550 15.41 -1.99 -8.62
N ASP A 551 15.09 -1.56 -7.42
CA ASP A 551 13.98 -2.13 -6.64
C ASP A 551 12.62 -1.90 -7.30
N THR A 552 12.39 -0.72 -7.87
CA THR A 552 11.16 -0.44 -8.62
C THR A 552 11.00 -1.40 -9.80
N ALA A 553 12.07 -1.61 -10.58
CA ALA A 553 12.04 -2.50 -11.74
C ALA A 553 11.78 -3.96 -11.36
N LEU A 554 12.41 -4.45 -10.28
CA LEU A 554 12.25 -5.85 -9.83
C LEU A 554 10.87 -6.10 -9.20
N LYS A 555 10.42 -5.19 -8.36
CA LYS A 555 9.17 -5.37 -7.61
C LYS A 555 7.91 -5.20 -8.44
N THR A 556 7.99 -4.51 -9.57
CA THR A 556 6.89 -4.44 -10.54
C THR A 556 6.45 -5.83 -11.02
N ALA A 557 7.43 -6.72 -11.26
CA ALA A 557 7.15 -8.09 -11.64
C ALA A 557 6.44 -8.88 -10.52
N ASP A 558 6.87 -8.69 -9.27
CA ASP A 558 6.27 -9.35 -8.11
C ASP A 558 4.83 -8.88 -7.88
N ALA A 559 4.57 -7.58 -8.03
CA ALA A 559 3.22 -7.01 -7.95
C ALA A 559 2.30 -7.56 -9.04
N GLY A 560 2.79 -7.67 -10.27
CA GLY A 560 2.04 -8.26 -11.38
C GLY A 560 1.74 -9.75 -11.15
N TYR A 561 2.69 -10.49 -10.61
CA TYR A 561 2.50 -11.91 -10.28
C TYR A 561 1.50 -12.11 -9.13
N LEU A 562 1.56 -11.27 -8.10
CA LEU A 562 0.57 -11.30 -7.02
C LEU A 562 -0.85 -11.05 -7.54
N THR A 563 -1.02 -10.01 -8.37
CA THR A 563 -2.31 -9.68 -8.98
C THR A 563 -2.87 -10.85 -9.79
N ARG A 564 -2.03 -11.49 -10.61
CA ARG A 564 -2.45 -12.66 -11.36
C ARG A 564 -2.92 -13.81 -10.47
N ARG A 565 -2.18 -14.13 -9.42
CA ARG A 565 -2.56 -15.19 -8.46
C ARG A 565 -3.87 -14.87 -7.76
N LEU A 566 -4.06 -13.62 -7.35
CA LEU A 566 -5.31 -13.18 -6.73
C LEU A 566 -6.50 -13.29 -7.69
N VAL A 567 -6.33 -12.92 -8.95
CA VAL A 567 -7.37 -13.06 -9.97
C VAL A 567 -7.70 -14.54 -10.22
N ASP A 568 -6.69 -15.39 -10.36
CA ASP A 568 -6.87 -16.83 -10.59
C ASP A 568 -7.64 -17.51 -9.44
N VAL A 569 -7.43 -17.08 -8.20
CA VAL A 569 -8.13 -17.61 -7.02
C VAL A 569 -9.56 -17.10 -6.92
N SER A 570 -9.81 -15.85 -7.26
CA SER A 570 -11.06 -15.16 -6.95
C SER A 570 -12.03 -14.99 -8.14
N HIS A 571 -11.66 -15.42 -9.35
CA HIS A 571 -12.48 -15.17 -10.54
C HIS A 571 -13.87 -15.84 -10.50
N ASP A 572 -14.02 -16.91 -9.74
CA ASP A 572 -15.32 -17.60 -9.58
C ASP A 572 -16.27 -16.93 -8.59
N VAL A 573 -15.80 -15.92 -7.84
CA VAL A 573 -16.64 -15.20 -6.89
C VAL A 573 -17.49 -14.18 -7.62
N ILE A 574 -18.75 -14.50 -7.81
CA ILE A 574 -19.74 -13.68 -8.49
C ILE A 574 -20.98 -13.54 -7.60
N ILE A 575 -21.75 -12.49 -7.80
CA ILE A 575 -23.05 -12.34 -7.14
C ILE A 575 -24.07 -13.26 -7.82
N ASN A 576 -24.49 -14.32 -7.12
CA ASN A 576 -25.42 -15.32 -7.65
C ASN A 576 -26.86 -15.19 -7.14
N GLU A 577 -27.04 -14.65 -5.95
CA GLU A 577 -28.30 -14.53 -5.24
C GLU A 577 -28.51 -13.11 -4.73
N GLU A 578 -29.75 -12.74 -4.43
CA GLU A 578 -30.01 -11.46 -3.78
C GLU A 578 -29.82 -11.53 -2.28
N ASP A 579 -30.28 -12.61 -1.63
CA ASP A 579 -30.16 -12.81 -0.19
C ASP A 579 -29.94 -14.28 0.13
N CYS A 580 -28.91 -14.59 0.91
CA CYS A 580 -28.66 -15.96 1.40
C CYS A 580 -29.41 -16.29 2.69
N GLY A 581 -30.04 -15.31 3.33
CA GLY A 581 -30.83 -15.48 4.56
C GLY A 581 -30.00 -15.76 5.82
N THR A 582 -28.70 -15.50 5.82
CA THR A 582 -27.83 -15.69 7.00
C THR A 582 -28.21 -14.76 8.14
N LEU A 583 -28.16 -15.27 9.36
CA LEU A 583 -28.30 -14.51 10.61
C LEU A 583 -26.95 -14.19 11.25
N ARG A 584 -25.85 -14.68 10.66
CA ARG A 584 -24.50 -14.41 11.11
C ARG A 584 -23.95 -13.17 10.44
N GLY A 585 -23.19 -12.40 11.18
CA GLY A 585 -22.53 -11.21 10.68
C GLY A 585 -21.18 -11.01 11.31
N LEU A 586 -20.50 -9.97 10.88
CA LEU A 586 -19.22 -9.53 11.41
C LEU A 586 -19.44 -8.29 12.29
N VAL A 587 -18.90 -8.32 13.49
CA VAL A 587 -18.92 -7.15 14.39
C VAL A 587 -17.83 -6.18 13.95
N CYS A 588 -18.23 -5.00 13.51
CA CYS A 588 -17.31 -3.95 13.10
C CYS A 588 -17.16 -2.90 14.18
N THR A 589 -15.91 -2.55 14.46
CA THR A 589 -15.49 -1.44 15.32
C THR A 589 -14.56 -0.54 14.54
N ALA A 590 -14.27 0.66 15.05
CA ALA A 590 -13.22 1.49 14.44
C ALA A 590 -11.87 0.77 14.50
N LEU A 591 -11.16 0.71 13.37
CA LEU A 591 -9.82 0.12 13.33
C LEU A 591 -8.82 1.13 13.88
N LYS A 592 -8.22 0.80 15.02
CA LYS A 592 -7.24 1.64 15.69
C LYS A 592 -5.91 0.90 15.84
N ASN A 593 -4.82 1.61 15.62
CA ASN A 593 -3.48 1.16 15.97
C ASN A 593 -2.96 2.10 17.06
N ASN A 594 -2.94 1.62 18.31
CA ASN A 594 -2.76 2.45 19.50
C ASN A 594 -3.80 3.59 19.54
N ASP A 595 -3.39 4.84 19.41
CA ASP A 595 -4.30 6.01 19.42
C ASP A 595 -4.65 6.51 18.02
N GLU A 596 -3.98 6.03 17.01
CA GLU A 596 -4.23 6.44 15.64
C GLU A 596 -5.38 5.63 15.04
N VAL A 597 -6.44 6.33 14.65
CA VAL A 597 -7.58 5.71 13.96
C VAL A 597 -7.18 5.51 12.49
N ILE A 598 -7.00 4.25 12.09
CA ILE A 598 -6.70 3.89 10.70
C ILE A 598 -7.97 4.00 9.85
N ALA A 599 -9.08 3.45 10.33
CA ALA A 599 -10.37 3.54 9.69
C ALA A 599 -11.46 3.80 10.74
N THR A 600 -12.31 4.81 10.48
CA THR A 600 -13.44 5.13 11.37
C THR A 600 -14.55 4.09 11.23
N LEU A 601 -15.45 4.02 12.21
CA LEU A 601 -16.64 3.18 12.10
C LEU A 601 -17.50 3.55 10.90
N TYR A 602 -17.62 4.85 10.60
CA TYR A 602 -18.31 5.36 9.42
C TYR A 602 -17.77 4.74 8.12
N GLU A 603 -16.46 4.76 7.92
CA GLU A 603 -15.83 4.21 6.72
C GLU A 603 -16.01 2.69 6.59
N ARG A 604 -16.02 1.99 7.71
CA ARG A 604 -16.14 0.52 7.72
C ARG A 604 -17.56 0.01 7.49
N ILE A 605 -18.56 0.75 7.92
CA ILE A 605 -19.97 0.33 7.80
C ILE A 605 -20.71 0.92 6.60
N LEU A 606 -20.15 1.95 5.97
CA LEU A 606 -20.78 2.61 4.83
C LEU A 606 -21.05 1.63 3.68
N GLY A 607 -22.28 1.60 3.19
CA GLY A 607 -22.70 0.74 2.10
C GLY A 607 -22.90 -0.73 2.46
N ARG A 608 -22.72 -1.11 3.73
CA ARG A 608 -22.99 -2.46 4.22
C ARG A 608 -24.44 -2.65 4.61
N VAL A 609 -24.85 -3.89 4.72
CA VAL A 609 -26.20 -4.26 5.18
C VAL A 609 -26.13 -4.68 6.64
N SER A 610 -26.98 -4.13 7.48
CA SER A 610 -27.09 -4.50 8.90
C SER A 610 -27.71 -5.89 9.06
N VAL A 611 -27.20 -6.66 10.03
CA VAL A 611 -27.76 -7.98 10.41
C VAL A 611 -29.01 -7.80 11.27
N HIS A 612 -28.90 -6.91 12.25
CA HIS A 612 -29.94 -6.62 13.24
C HIS A 612 -30.39 -5.16 13.20
N ASP A 613 -31.52 -4.87 13.82
CA ASP A 613 -31.97 -3.51 13.99
C ASP A 613 -30.98 -2.72 14.85
N ILE A 614 -30.56 -1.55 14.36
CA ILE A 614 -29.70 -0.65 15.12
C ILE A 614 -30.55 0.44 15.74
N ILE A 615 -30.53 0.49 17.07
CA ILE A 615 -31.33 1.41 17.87
C ILE A 615 -30.38 2.37 18.58
N HIS A 616 -30.72 3.66 18.58
CA HIS A 616 -29.94 4.67 19.30
C HIS A 616 -29.99 4.40 20.82
N PRO A 617 -28.87 4.26 21.52
CA PRO A 617 -28.84 3.83 22.93
C PRO A 617 -29.55 4.79 23.88
N THR A 618 -29.55 6.08 23.61
CA THR A 618 -30.10 7.12 24.48
C THR A 618 -31.51 7.50 24.14
N THR A 619 -31.88 7.55 22.85
CA THR A 619 -33.21 8.02 22.38
C THR A 619 -34.18 6.88 22.07
N GLY A 620 -33.69 5.66 21.92
CA GLY A 620 -34.50 4.50 21.55
C GLY A 620 -35.04 4.55 20.12
N LYS A 621 -34.56 5.48 19.29
CA LYS A 621 -34.96 5.63 17.88
C LYS A 621 -34.33 4.50 17.04
N LEU A 622 -35.12 3.87 16.19
CA LEU A 622 -34.60 2.95 15.18
C LEU A 622 -33.81 3.73 14.12
N ILE A 623 -32.50 3.49 14.04
CA ILE A 623 -31.63 4.13 13.05
C ILE A 623 -31.75 3.42 11.71
N VAL A 624 -31.59 2.09 11.72
CA VAL A 624 -31.72 1.23 10.54
C VAL A 624 -32.27 -0.12 10.93
N ALA A 625 -33.21 -0.64 10.11
CA ALA A 625 -33.75 -1.98 10.29
C ALA A 625 -32.77 -3.06 9.82
N GLY A 626 -32.86 -4.25 10.38
CA GLY A 626 -32.07 -5.41 9.94
C GLY A 626 -32.39 -5.76 8.47
N GLY A 627 -31.33 -6.01 7.69
CA GLY A 627 -31.44 -6.33 6.27
C GLY A 627 -31.52 -5.12 5.32
N GLU A 628 -31.43 -3.90 5.84
CA GLU A 628 -31.36 -2.68 5.05
C GLU A 628 -29.94 -2.14 4.91
N GLU A 629 -29.70 -1.42 3.82
CA GLU A 629 -28.41 -0.79 3.53
C GLU A 629 -28.13 0.39 4.48
N ILE A 630 -26.92 0.50 4.96
CA ILE A 630 -26.44 1.64 5.74
C ILE A 630 -25.97 2.70 4.74
N THR A 631 -26.78 3.75 4.54
CA THR A 631 -26.44 4.89 3.67
C THR A 631 -25.52 5.87 4.39
N GLU A 632 -25.03 6.89 3.67
CA GLU A 632 -24.16 7.91 4.25
C GLU A 632 -24.79 8.64 5.44
N ASP A 633 -26.05 8.99 5.34
CA ASP A 633 -26.78 9.70 6.42
C ASP A 633 -26.93 8.82 7.66
N ILE A 634 -27.28 7.56 7.46
CA ILE A 634 -27.38 6.56 8.52
C ILE A 634 -26.02 6.28 9.16
N ALA A 635 -24.98 6.15 8.36
CA ALA A 635 -23.63 5.94 8.86
C ALA A 635 -23.11 7.13 9.67
N GLN A 636 -23.41 8.36 9.25
CA GLN A 636 -23.08 9.56 10.00
C GLN A 636 -23.86 9.65 11.31
N GLU A 637 -25.14 9.27 11.31
CA GLU A 637 -25.94 9.21 12.53
C GLU A 637 -25.40 8.18 13.53
N ILE A 638 -24.92 7.04 13.04
CA ILE A 638 -24.25 6.02 13.87
C ILE A 638 -22.92 6.53 14.43
N GLU A 639 -22.12 7.22 13.62
CA GLU A 639 -20.83 7.80 14.07
C GLU A 639 -21.01 8.86 15.14
N ASP A 640 -22.04 9.70 15.02
CA ASP A 640 -22.37 10.74 15.99
C ASP A 640 -23.04 10.19 17.27
N SER A 641 -23.53 8.95 17.22
CA SER A 641 -24.12 8.26 18.37
C SER A 641 -23.03 7.60 19.25
N PRO A 642 -23.33 7.24 20.50
CA PRO A 642 -22.40 6.52 21.36
C PRO A 642 -22.23 5.03 20.99
N ILE A 643 -22.66 4.58 19.82
CA ILE A 643 -22.50 3.21 19.34
C ILE A 643 -21.04 2.99 18.93
N GLU A 644 -20.38 2.01 19.55
CA GLU A 644 -18.98 1.67 19.29
C GLU A 644 -18.83 0.50 18.32
N SER A 645 -19.79 -0.40 18.26
CA SER A 645 -19.76 -1.60 17.41
C SER A 645 -21.09 -1.83 16.72
N VAL A 646 -21.01 -2.27 15.48
CA VAL A 646 -22.18 -2.61 14.65
C VAL A 646 -21.96 -3.98 14.03
N GLU A 647 -22.97 -4.84 14.09
CA GLU A 647 -22.94 -6.12 13.39
C GLU A 647 -23.49 -5.96 11.97
N ILE A 648 -22.64 -6.23 11.00
CA ILE A 648 -22.94 -6.08 9.57
C ILE A 648 -22.85 -7.42 8.85
N ARG A 649 -23.59 -7.57 7.77
CA ARG A 649 -23.44 -8.71 6.87
C ARG A 649 -22.11 -8.63 6.14
N SER A 650 -21.43 -9.76 6.03
CA SER A 650 -20.11 -9.84 5.41
C SER A 650 -20.04 -10.99 4.42
N VAL A 651 -19.18 -10.85 3.43
CA VAL A 651 -18.80 -11.93 2.51
C VAL A 651 -18.22 -13.13 3.25
N LEU A 652 -17.54 -12.89 4.37
CA LEU A 652 -16.93 -13.93 5.20
C LEU A 652 -17.95 -14.86 5.88
N THR A 653 -19.16 -14.37 6.11
CA THR A 653 -20.25 -15.11 6.77
C THR A 653 -21.38 -15.48 5.83
N CYS A 654 -21.22 -15.25 4.54
CA CYS A 654 -22.25 -15.58 3.54
C CYS A 654 -22.43 -17.09 3.43
N GLU A 655 -23.68 -17.56 3.42
CA GLU A 655 -24.06 -18.98 3.32
C GLU A 655 -24.41 -19.42 1.89
N SER A 656 -24.17 -18.58 0.90
CA SER A 656 -24.38 -18.94 -0.51
C SER A 656 -23.47 -20.10 -0.92
N LYS A 657 -24.01 -21.07 -1.63
CA LYS A 657 -23.24 -22.28 -2.05
C LYS A 657 -22.19 -21.99 -3.11
N LYS A 658 -22.45 -21.02 -3.98
CA LYS A 658 -21.53 -20.57 -5.03
C LYS A 658 -21.51 -19.06 -5.05
N GLY A 659 -20.31 -18.47 -5.05
CA GLY A 659 -20.18 -17.01 -5.04
C GLY A 659 -20.67 -16.38 -3.74
N VAL A 660 -21.29 -15.22 -3.85
CA VAL A 660 -21.75 -14.39 -2.73
C VAL A 660 -23.14 -13.85 -3.04
N CYS A 661 -23.97 -13.60 -2.03
CA CYS A 661 -25.23 -12.91 -2.21
C CYS A 661 -25.08 -11.38 -2.24
N ALA A 662 -26.00 -10.67 -2.84
CA ALA A 662 -25.96 -9.22 -2.98
C ALA A 662 -26.00 -8.50 -1.62
N LYS A 663 -26.81 -8.94 -0.68
CA LYS A 663 -26.90 -8.33 0.65
C LYS A 663 -25.63 -8.51 1.50
N CYS A 664 -24.97 -9.67 1.43
CA CYS A 664 -23.71 -9.87 2.11
C CYS A 664 -22.56 -9.05 1.53
N TYR A 665 -22.59 -8.82 0.23
CA TYR A 665 -21.61 -7.95 -0.42
C TYR A 665 -21.89 -6.46 -0.16
N GLY A 666 -23.15 -6.03 -0.27
CA GLY A 666 -23.58 -4.69 -0.03
C GLY A 666 -23.58 -3.80 -1.28
N ARG A 667 -23.11 -2.57 -1.15
CA ARG A 667 -23.11 -1.56 -2.20
C ARG A 667 -22.07 -1.84 -3.28
N ASN A 668 -22.43 -1.65 -4.55
CA ASN A 668 -21.47 -1.54 -5.63
C ASN A 668 -20.86 -0.13 -5.60
N LEU A 669 -19.58 -0.03 -5.28
CA LEU A 669 -18.89 1.24 -5.09
C LEU A 669 -18.79 2.07 -6.39
N ALA A 670 -18.74 1.40 -7.54
CA ALA A 670 -18.68 2.11 -8.84
C ALA A 670 -19.97 2.85 -9.21
N SER A 671 -21.13 2.34 -8.79
CA SER A 671 -22.44 2.93 -9.10
C SER A 671 -23.13 3.56 -7.89
N SER A 672 -22.59 3.38 -6.68
CA SER A 672 -23.20 3.79 -5.40
C SER A 672 -24.61 3.23 -5.16
N ARG A 673 -24.93 2.09 -5.77
CA ARG A 673 -26.20 1.36 -5.60
C ARG A 673 -25.92 -0.05 -5.13
N MET A 674 -26.95 -0.71 -4.60
CA MET A 674 -26.82 -2.13 -4.23
C MET A 674 -26.34 -2.95 -5.44
N VAL A 675 -25.43 -3.86 -5.20
CA VAL A 675 -24.85 -4.69 -6.25
C VAL A 675 -25.90 -5.55 -6.93
N GLN A 676 -25.79 -5.69 -8.23
CA GLN A 676 -26.71 -6.50 -9.02
C GLN A 676 -26.17 -7.92 -9.19
N LYS A 677 -27.08 -8.86 -9.43
CA LYS A 677 -26.73 -10.25 -9.75
C LYS A 677 -25.89 -10.31 -11.02
N GLY A 678 -24.81 -11.09 -10.97
CA GLY A 678 -23.88 -11.28 -12.08
C GLY A 678 -22.61 -10.43 -12.03
N GLU A 679 -22.46 -9.54 -11.07
CA GLU A 679 -21.24 -8.75 -10.89
C GLU A 679 -20.07 -9.64 -10.47
N ALA A 680 -18.93 -9.52 -11.16
CA ALA A 680 -17.70 -10.28 -10.87
C ALA A 680 -16.89 -9.61 -9.75
N VAL A 681 -17.38 -9.69 -8.54
CA VAL A 681 -16.79 -9.00 -7.37
C VAL A 681 -15.43 -9.53 -6.97
N GLY A 682 -15.15 -10.80 -7.21
CA GLY A 682 -13.84 -11.39 -6.92
C GLY A 682 -12.73 -10.82 -7.79
N VAL A 683 -12.99 -10.61 -9.07
CA VAL A 683 -12.05 -9.98 -10.01
C VAL A 683 -11.81 -8.51 -9.64
N ILE A 684 -12.88 -7.79 -9.29
CA ILE A 684 -12.79 -6.40 -8.82
C ILE A 684 -11.90 -6.30 -7.59
N ALA A 685 -12.10 -7.18 -6.60
CA ALA A 685 -11.30 -7.20 -5.38
C ALA A 685 -9.82 -7.50 -5.67
N ALA A 686 -9.53 -8.50 -6.49
CA ALA A 686 -8.16 -8.87 -6.86
C ALA A 686 -7.43 -7.74 -7.59
N GLN A 687 -8.09 -7.09 -8.54
CA GLN A 687 -7.54 -5.95 -9.27
C GLN A 687 -7.34 -4.73 -8.37
N SER A 688 -8.28 -4.47 -7.45
CA SER A 688 -8.19 -3.35 -6.50
C SER A 688 -7.05 -3.51 -5.50
N ILE A 689 -6.72 -4.74 -5.13
CA ILE A 689 -5.55 -5.05 -4.28
C ILE A 689 -4.25 -4.97 -5.07
N GLY A 690 -4.26 -5.44 -6.31
CA GLY A 690 -3.07 -5.52 -7.15
C GLY A 690 -2.66 -4.21 -7.82
N GLU A 691 -3.59 -3.33 -8.13
CA GLU A 691 -3.32 -2.05 -8.79
C GLU A 691 -2.36 -1.17 -7.97
N PRO A 692 -2.56 -0.91 -6.66
CA PRO A 692 -1.64 -0.13 -5.88
C PRO A 692 -0.34 -0.86 -5.51
N GLY A 693 -0.20 -2.14 -5.81
CA GLY A 693 0.97 -2.95 -5.48
C GLY A 693 2.28 -2.38 -5.99
N THR A 694 2.29 -1.83 -7.19
CA THR A 694 3.45 -1.15 -7.76
C THR A 694 3.82 0.12 -6.98
N GLN A 695 2.83 0.84 -6.45
CA GLN A 695 3.04 2.05 -5.65
C GLN A 695 3.53 1.72 -4.23
N LEU A 696 3.08 0.63 -3.62
CA LEU A 696 3.56 0.16 -2.32
C LEU A 696 5.07 -0.14 -2.33
N THR A 697 5.62 -0.51 -3.47
CA THR A 697 7.05 -0.76 -3.62
C THR A 697 7.89 0.50 -3.57
N LEU A 698 7.36 1.64 -3.95
CA LEU A 698 8.04 2.92 -3.95
C LEU A 698 8.17 3.55 -2.56
N ARG A 699 7.20 3.26 -1.66
CA ARG A 699 7.14 3.88 -0.32
C ARG A 699 8.05 3.24 0.73
N THR A 700 8.47 1.98 0.56
CA THR A 700 9.30 1.26 1.54
C THR A 700 10.79 1.63 1.54
N PHE A 701 11.25 2.47 0.62
CA PHE A 701 12.67 2.74 0.38
C PHE A 701 13.23 4.06 0.90
N HIS A 702 12.44 4.89 1.56
CA HIS A 702 13.02 6.05 2.22
C HIS A 702 13.61 5.64 3.58
N ALA A 703 14.89 5.31 3.59
CA ALA A 703 15.64 4.91 4.78
C ALA A 703 15.52 5.91 5.96
N GLY A 704 15.26 7.19 5.65
CA GLY A 704 15.00 8.21 6.67
C GLY A 704 13.64 8.07 7.38
N GLY A 705 12.65 7.39 6.78
CA GLY A 705 11.33 7.21 7.38
C GLY A 705 11.32 6.20 8.53
N ILE A 706 12.15 5.16 8.46
CA ILE A 706 12.19 4.11 9.49
C ILE A 706 12.89 4.62 10.76
N ALA A 707 14.01 5.31 10.62
CA ALA A 707 14.72 5.87 11.76
C ALA A 707 13.91 6.98 12.46
N GLY A 708 13.21 7.83 11.68
CA GLY A 708 12.35 8.89 12.23
C GLY A 708 11.15 8.36 13.01
N ASN A 709 10.54 7.28 12.57
CA ASN A 709 9.40 6.68 13.26
C ASN A 709 9.79 5.99 14.58
N MET A 710 11.00 5.40 14.66
CA MET A 710 11.46 4.79 15.90
C MET A 710 11.75 5.83 16.98
N ALA A 711 12.39 6.93 16.63
CA ALA A 711 12.73 7.99 17.58
C ALA A 711 11.50 8.82 18.02
N ALA A 712 10.57 9.08 17.11
CA ALA A 712 9.31 9.79 17.41
C ALA A 712 8.42 9.04 18.39
N ASN A 713 8.52 7.72 18.46
CA ASN A 713 7.70 6.85 19.30
C ASN A 713 8.38 6.46 20.64
N ALA A 714 9.49 7.10 21.01
CA ALA A 714 10.24 6.77 22.23
C ALA A 714 9.71 7.44 23.50
N SER A 715 8.61 8.16 23.41
CA SER A 715 7.99 8.85 24.55
C SER A 715 6.47 8.90 24.43
N ILE A 716 5.81 8.95 25.57
CA ILE A 716 4.38 9.21 25.67
C ILE A 716 4.21 10.63 26.21
N VAL A 717 3.55 11.47 25.43
CA VAL A 717 3.26 12.88 25.77
C VAL A 717 1.75 13.09 25.79
N ALA A 718 1.24 13.83 26.77
CA ALA A 718 -0.18 14.14 26.85
C ALA A 718 -0.63 15.02 25.67
N LYS A 719 -1.56 14.54 24.87
CA LYS A 719 -2.15 15.28 23.74
C LYS A 719 -3.26 16.24 24.18
N ASN A 720 -3.90 15.95 25.29
CA ASN A 720 -4.99 16.74 25.86
C ASN A 720 -4.84 16.81 27.38
N ASN A 721 -5.55 17.73 28.01
CA ASN A 721 -5.66 17.77 29.47
C ASN A 721 -6.47 16.53 29.91
N ALA A 722 -5.88 15.68 30.69
CA ALA A 722 -6.48 14.42 31.09
C ALA A 722 -5.99 13.96 32.47
N ARG A 723 -6.78 13.09 33.10
CA ARG A 723 -6.36 12.34 34.29
C ARG A 723 -5.76 11.03 33.82
N LEU A 724 -4.65 10.62 34.42
CA LEU A 724 -3.97 9.38 34.13
C LEU A 724 -4.47 8.24 35.01
N GLU A 725 -4.72 7.10 34.42
CA GLU A 725 -5.00 5.85 35.10
C GLU A 725 -4.07 4.77 34.52
N PHE A 726 -3.34 4.09 35.40
CA PHE A 726 -2.44 3.02 35.02
C PHE A 726 -3.04 1.67 35.36
N GLU A 727 -3.01 0.73 34.44
CA GLU A 727 -3.34 -0.68 34.68
C GLU A 727 -2.09 -1.55 34.67
N GLU A 728 -2.06 -2.54 35.55
CA GLU A 728 -0.99 -3.54 35.66
C GLU A 728 0.43 -2.94 35.80
N LEU A 729 0.53 -1.78 36.42
CA LEU A 729 1.78 -1.07 36.62
C LEU A 729 2.60 -1.69 37.75
N ARG A 730 3.82 -2.14 37.42
CA ARG A 730 4.84 -2.50 38.43
C ARG A 730 6.01 -1.58 38.20
N THR A 731 6.48 -0.89 39.22
CA THR A 731 7.57 0.06 39.14
C THR A 731 8.59 -0.15 40.23
N VAL A 732 9.81 0.29 39.94
CA VAL A 732 10.92 0.37 40.90
C VAL A 732 11.40 1.80 40.95
N ASP A 733 11.60 2.31 42.16
CA ASP A 733 12.14 3.65 42.35
C ASP A 733 13.64 3.66 42.09
N THR A 734 14.08 4.60 41.26
CA THR A 734 15.49 4.85 40.97
C THR A 734 15.75 6.33 40.80
N VAL A 735 17.00 6.72 40.70
CA VAL A 735 17.42 8.09 40.44
C VAL A 735 17.93 8.17 39.00
N ASP A 736 17.47 9.16 38.25
CA ASP A 736 17.96 9.41 36.91
C ASP A 736 19.39 9.96 36.97
N GLU A 737 20.34 9.23 36.40
CA GLU A 737 21.75 9.60 36.37
C GLU A 737 22.03 10.92 35.63
N THR A 738 21.13 11.29 34.69
CA THR A 738 21.29 12.51 33.88
C THR A 738 20.73 13.75 34.54
N THR A 739 19.62 13.64 35.26
CA THR A 739 18.93 14.78 35.90
C THR A 739 19.05 14.82 37.41
N GLY A 740 19.45 13.69 38.02
CA GLY A 740 19.52 13.56 39.48
C GLY A 740 18.14 13.49 40.17
N GLU A 741 17.06 13.41 39.42
CA GLU A 741 15.71 13.32 39.94
C GLU A 741 15.28 11.89 40.22
N ALA A 742 14.46 11.68 41.22
CA ALA A 742 13.86 10.37 41.51
C ALA A 742 12.79 10.05 40.45
N VAL A 743 12.96 8.94 39.74
CA VAL A 743 12.04 8.48 38.73
C VAL A 743 11.63 7.04 39.00
N LYS A 744 10.48 6.63 38.48
CA LYS A 744 10.02 5.26 38.55
C LYS A 744 10.33 4.55 37.23
N VAL A 745 10.90 3.38 37.29
CA VAL A 745 11.16 2.55 36.12
C VAL A 745 10.15 1.41 36.07
N VAL A 746 9.52 1.22 34.92
CA VAL A 746 8.53 0.17 34.69
C VAL A 746 9.22 -1.17 34.57
N VAL A 747 8.89 -2.12 35.42
CA VAL A 747 9.38 -3.50 35.37
C VAL A 747 8.31 -4.50 34.94
N GLY A 748 7.08 -4.02 34.74
CA GLY A 748 5.99 -4.79 34.15
C GLY A 748 6.00 -4.73 32.63
N ARG A 749 5.53 -5.77 31.96
CA ARG A 749 5.47 -5.84 30.49
C ARG A 749 4.10 -5.58 29.91
N LEU A 750 3.07 -5.53 30.75
CA LEU A 750 1.67 -5.33 30.39
C LEU A 750 1.10 -3.98 30.90
N ALA A 751 1.95 -3.06 31.29
CA ALA A 751 1.52 -1.77 31.82
C ALA A 751 0.85 -0.92 30.73
N GLU A 752 -0.33 -0.42 31.04
CA GLU A 752 -1.10 0.49 30.19
C GLU A 752 -1.40 1.79 30.91
N VAL A 753 -1.33 2.91 30.21
CA VAL A 753 -1.79 4.22 30.68
C VAL A 753 -3.02 4.64 29.91
N ARG A 754 -4.06 5.02 30.64
CA ARG A 754 -5.31 5.57 30.08
C ARG A 754 -5.39 7.04 30.37
N PHE A 755 -5.72 7.81 29.33
CA PHE A 755 -6.02 9.23 29.44
C PHE A 755 -7.52 9.38 29.54
N ILE A 756 -7.99 9.90 30.65
CA ILE A 756 -9.42 10.07 30.96
C ILE A 756 -9.71 11.58 30.99
N ASP A 757 -10.77 11.98 30.29
CA ASP A 757 -11.24 13.37 30.35
C ASP A 757 -11.68 13.73 31.77
N VAL A 758 -11.16 14.83 32.32
CA VAL A 758 -11.44 15.31 33.68
C VAL A 758 -12.94 15.63 33.85
N ASN A 759 -13.58 16.11 32.78
CA ASN A 759 -14.97 16.60 32.86
C ASN A 759 -16.01 15.53 32.57
N THR A 760 -15.75 14.64 31.64
CA THR A 760 -16.73 13.66 31.14
C THR A 760 -16.48 12.24 31.63
N GLY A 761 -15.27 11.95 32.12
CA GLY A 761 -14.89 10.60 32.56
C GLY A 761 -14.72 9.59 31.41
N ILE A 762 -14.70 10.05 30.16
CA ILE A 762 -14.53 9.22 28.97
C ILE A 762 -13.03 8.95 28.75
N ILE A 763 -12.69 7.72 28.38
CA ILE A 763 -11.32 7.35 28.00
C ILE A 763 -11.01 8.00 26.65
N LEU A 764 -10.08 8.96 26.62
CA LEU A 764 -9.64 9.65 25.42
C LEU A 764 -8.66 8.81 24.63
N SER A 765 -7.74 8.16 25.30
CA SER A 765 -6.72 7.31 24.66
C SER A 765 -6.13 6.30 25.65
N THR A 766 -5.59 5.22 25.10
CA THR A 766 -4.87 4.19 25.87
C THR A 766 -3.53 3.92 25.20
N HIS A 767 -2.45 3.91 26.00
CA HIS A 767 -1.11 3.62 25.51
C HIS A 767 -0.47 2.49 26.33
N ASN A 768 0.25 1.60 25.64
CA ASN A 768 1.10 0.62 26.32
C ASN A 768 2.41 1.27 26.75
N VAL A 769 2.80 1.03 27.99
CA VAL A 769 4.07 1.50 28.55
C VAL A 769 5.09 0.36 28.49
N PRO A 770 6.15 0.46 27.67
CA PRO A 770 7.14 -0.58 27.52
C PRO A 770 7.94 -0.86 28.79
N TYR A 771 8.43 -2.10 28.94
CA TYR A 771 9.38 -2.46 29.98
C TYR A 771 10.64 -1.59 29.91
N GLY A 772 11.11 -1.12 31.04
CA GLY A 772 12.28 -0.25 31.11
C GLY A 772 11.98 1.24 30.92
N SER A 773 10.73 1.63 30.72
CA SER A 773 10.33 3.03 30.61
C SER A 773 10.50 3.79 31.92
N LYS A 774 10.97 5.03 31.84
CA LYS A 774 11.02 5.96 32.96
C LYS A 774 9.69 6.71 33.02
N LEU A 775 9.00 6.67 34.15
CA LEU A 775 7.75 7.38 34.38
C LEU A 775 7.98 8.73 35.08
N TYR A 776 7.36 9.75 34.55
CA TYR A 776 7.40 11.13 35.11
C TYR A 776 6.06 11.56 35.69
N ALA A 777 5.07 10.71 35.71
CA ALA A 777 3.75 10.95 36.28
C ALA A 777 3.28 9.75 37.10
N ALA A 778 2.46 10.01 38.14
CA ALA A 778 1.88 9.00 38.99
C ALA A 778 0.44 8.66 38.58
N ASP A 779 -0.07 7.51 39.06
CA ASP A 779 -1.47 7.14 38.89
C ASP A 779 -2.41 8.16 39.55
N GLY A 780 -3.45 8.57 38.81
CA GLY A 780 -4.43 9.55 39.27
C GLY A 780 -4.02 11.01 39.05
N ASP A 781 -2.83 11.29 38.52
CA ASP A 781 -2.39 12.65 38.25
C ASP A 781 -3.19 13.28 37.10
N VAL A 782 -3.52 14.58 37.27
CA VAL A 782 -4.08 15.39 36.19
C VAL A 782 -2.92 16.07 35.45
N VAL A 783 -2.83 15.82 34.15
CA VAL A 783 -1.76 16.32 33.28
C VAL A 783 -2.29 17.31 32.26
N GLU A 784 -1.47 18.34 31.97
CA GLU A 784 -1.75 19.31 30.92
C GLU A 784 -1.22 18.79 29.55
N LYS A 785 -1.75 19.34 28.46
CA LYS A 785 -1.27 19.09 27.12
C LYS A 785 0.23 19.39 26.99
N GLY A 786 0.99 18.44 26.47
CA GLY A 786 2.43 18.57 26.25
C GLY A 786 3.30 18.03 27.39
N LYS A 787 2.73 17.56 28.52
CA LYS A 787 3.51 16.95 29.60
C LYS A 787 4.04 15.56 29.16
N LEU A 788 5.33 15.33 29.42
CA LEU A 788 5.96 14.02 29.21
C LEU A 788 5.52 13.05 30.32
N ILE A 789 4.97 11.91 29.93
CA ILE A 789 4.46 10.89 30.86
C ILE A 789 5.46 9.76 31.03
N ALA A 790 5.98 9.23 29.93
CA ALA A 790 6.95 8.15 29.91
C ALA A 790 7.97 8.35 28.80
N LYS A 791 9.19 7.86 29.03
CA LYS A 791 10.27 7.87 28.05
C LYS A 791 11.05 6.56 28.15
N TRP A 792 11.49 6.01 27.03
CA TRP A 792 12.32 4.80 26.98
C TRP A 792 13.39 4.90 25.90
N ASP A 793 14.34 3.97 25.91
CA ASP A 793 15.34 3.86 24.87
C ASP A 793 14.75 3.06 23.67
N PRO A 794 14.58 3.67 22.50
CA PRO A 794 14.05 2.98 21.34
C PRO A 794 15.05 2.02 20.68
N PHE A 795 16.35 2.21 20.95
CA PHE A 795 17.43 1.48 20.27
C PHE A 795 17.87 0.20 20.98
N ASN A 796 17.65 0.14 22.29
CA ASN A 796 18.04 -1.00 23.09
C ASN A 796 16.85 -1.57 23.87
N ALA A 797 16.72 -2.89 23.87
CA ALA A 797 15.92 -3.55 24.88
C ALA A 797 16.82 -3.77 26.11
N VAL A 798 16.29 -3.51 27.30
CA VAL A 798 17.05 -3.59 28.54
C VAL A 798 16.54 -4.70 29.45
N ILE A 799 17.43 -5.27 30.26
CA ILE A 799 17.11 -6.12 31.39
C ILE A 799 17.50 -5.34 32.64
N ILE A 800 16.52 -5.07 33.51
CA ILE A 800 16.65 -4.23 34.70
C ILE A 800 16.47 -5.10 35.95
N THR A 801 17.31 -4.86 36.96
CA THR A 801 17.16 -5.55 38.24
C THR A 801 16.00 -4.99 39.05
N GLU A 802 15.20 -5.87 39.64
CA GLU A 802 14.12 -5.51 40.56
C GLU A 802 14.56 -5.55 42.04
N ALA A 803 15.73 -6.11 42.30
CA ALA A 803 16.26 -6.28 43.63
C ALA A 803 17.64 -5.60 43.84
N THR A 804 17.90 -5.17 45.05
CA THR A 804 19.20 -4.65 45.46
C THR A 804 20.04 -5.78 46.03
N GLY A 805 21.28 -5.92 45.58
CA GLY A 805 22.16 -6.96 46.04
C GLY A 805 23.47 -7.03 45.29
N LYS A 806 24.21 -8.11 45.47
CA LYS A 806 25.49 -8.39 44.81
C LYS A 806 25.27 -9.36 43.65
N ILE A 807 25.92 -9.13 42.53
CA ILE A 807 25.83 -9.96 41.35
C ILE A 807 26.85 -11.07 41.35
N GLU A 808 26.40 -12.30 41.08
CA GLU A 808 27.26 -13.44 40.77
C GLU A 808 26.88 -14.00 39.41
N PHE A 809 27.89 -14.21 38.55
CA PHE A 809 27.67 -14.80 37.22
C PHE A 809 27.69 -16.32 37.29
N GLU A 810 26.76 -16.96 36.54
CA GLU A 810 26.73 -18.41 36.37
C GLU A 810 26.83 -18.75 34.89
N SER A 811 27.59 -19.81 34.57
CA SER A 811 27.79 -20.32 33.21
C SER A 811 28.37 -19.30 32.21
N MET A 812 29.08 -18.31 32.70
CA MET A 812 29.84 -17.36 31.89
C MET A 812 31.22 -17.92 31.58
N VAL A 813 31.41 -18.44 30.37
CA VAL A 813 32.69 -19.00 29.87
C VAL A 813 33.12 -18.22 28.64
N GLU A 814 34.29 -17.66 28.66
CA GLU A 814 34.86 -16.89 27.56
C GLU A 814 34.99 -17.77 26.29
N ASN A 815 34.59 -17.20 25.13
CA ASN A 815 34.54 -17.87 23.83
C ASN A 815 33.59 -19.07 23.72
N VAL A 816 32.79 -19.35 24.73
CA VAL A 816 31.74 -20.40 24.71
C VAL A 816 30.38 -19.77 24.87
N THR A 817 30.16 -18.98 25.91
CA THR A 817 28.87 -18.32 26.19
C THR A 817 28.93 -16.81 25.96
N TYR A 818 30.12 -16.22 26.07
CA TYR A 818 30.33 -14.82 25.78
C TYR A 818 31.67 -14.57 25.08
N LYS A 819 31.77 -13.44 24.39
CA LYS A 819 33.01 -12.96 23.76
C LYS A 819 33.32 -11.56 24.32
N VAL A 820 34.59 -11.31 24.57
CA VAL A 820 35.06 -9.96 24.91
C VAL A 820 35.52 -9.27 23.63
N GLU A 821 34.83 -8.21 23.24
CA GLU A 821 35.25 -7.33 22.16
C GLU A 821 35.88 -6.08 22.78
N SER A 822 37.06 -5.74 22.36
CA SER A 822 37.71 -4.49 22.75
C SER A 822 37.52 -3.46 21.64
N ASP A 823 37.00 -2.32 21.99
CA ASP A 823 36.93 -1.19 21.07
C ASP A 823 38.30 -0.61 20.87
N GLU A 824 38.83 -0.64 19.64
CA GLU A 824 40.17 -0.14 19.28
C GLU A 824 40.34 1.35 19.56
N ALA A 825 39.22 2.13 19.52
CA ALA A 825 39.29 3.56 19.71
C ALA A 825 39.30 3.98 21.19
N THR A 826 38.56 3.27 22.05
CA THR A 826 38.37 3.63 23.47
C THR A 826 39.14 2.69 24.42
N GLY A 827 39.58 1.53 23.95
CA GLY A 827 40.19 0.51 24.78
C GLY A 827 39.24 -0.18 25.77
N LEU A 828 37.96 0.08 25.70
CA LEU A 828 36.94 -0.51 26.54
C LEU A 828 36.65 -1.96 26.10
N ARG A 829 36.41 -2.80 27.08
CA ARG A 829 36.06 -4.19 26.88
C ARG A 829 34.56 -4.36 27.03
N GLU A 830 33.92 -4.81 25.99
CA GLU A 830 32.46 -5.14 25.97
C GLU A 830 32.31 -6.66 26.06
N ILE A 831 31.39 -7.09 26.92
CA ILE A 831 31.02 -8.49 27.06
C ILE A 831 29.73 -8.72 26.25
N ILE A 832 29.86 -9.48 25.17
CA ILE A 832 28.74 -9.80 24.28
C ILE A 832 28.42 -11.28 24.44
N ILE A 833 27.15 -11.57 24.70
CA ILE A 833 26.64 -12.94 24.77
C ILE A 833 26.57 -13.54 23.37
N ILE A 834 27.23 -14.67 23.18
CA ILE A 834 27.23 -15.42 21.92
C ILE A 834 26.42 -16.69 22.05
N GLU A 835 25.99 -17.25 20.92
CA GLU A 835 25.29 -18.53 20.89
C GLU A 835 26.25 -19.66 21.30
N SER A 836 25.93 -20.35 22.39
CA SER A 836 26.72 -21.48 22.87
C SER A 836 26.44 -22.74 22.05
N LYS A 837 27.49 -23.45 21.65
CA LYS A 837 27.36 -24.80 21.05
C LYS A 837 26.89 -25.82 22.10
N ASP A 838 27.16 -25.57 23.36
CA ASP A 838 26.68 -26.37 24.48
C ASP A 838 25.40 -25.75 25.04
N LYS A 839 24.27 -26.30 24.63
CA LYS A 839 22.93 -25.82 25.02
C LYS A 839 22.60 -26.04 26.51
N THR A 840 23.47 -26.70 27.26
CA THR A 840 23.29 -26.89 28.71
C THR A 840 23.83 -25.70 29.51
N LYS A 841 24.66 -24.88 28.91
CA LYS A 841 25.25 -23.69 29.54
C LYS A 841 24.45 -22.48 29.16
N VAL A 842 23.72 -21.91 30.10
CA VAL A 842 22.95 -20.68 29.90
C VAL A 842 23.57 -19.59 30.77
N PRO A 843 24.11 -18.53 30.14
CA PRO A 843 24.69 -17.44 30.92
C PRO A 843 23.60 -16.72 31.71
N SER A 844 23.85 -16.54 33.00
CA SER A 844 22.91 -15.90 33.91
C SER A 844 23.65 -15.11 35.00
N ALA A 845 22.90 -14.15 35.58
CA ALA A 845 23.33 -13.43 36.78
C ALA A 845 22.38 -13.73 37.94
N HIS A 846 22.97 -14.02 39.06
CA HIS A 846 22.26 -14.19 40.31
C HIS A 846 22.44 -12.94 41.16
N ILE A 847 21.34 -12.43 41.71
CA ILE A 847 21.39 -11.37 42.72
C ILE A 847 21.30 -12.03 44.11
N THR A 848 22.33 -11.85 44.90
CA THR A 848 22.42 -12.38 46.23
C THR A 848 22.43 -11.29 47.30
N THR A 849 21.94 -11.60 48.49
CA THR A 849 22.10 -10.73 49.65
C THR A 849 23.53 -10.81 50.20
N GLU A 850 23.90 -9.92 51.12
CA GLU A 850 25.17 -9.99 51.83
C GLU A 850 25.42 -11.31 52.55
N ASP A 851 24.34 -11.99 52.95
CA ASP A 851 24.38 -13.31 53.59
C ASP A 851 24.45 -14.49 52.61
N GLY A 852 24.54 -14.23 51.32
CA GLY A 852 24.66 -15.26 50.28
C GLY A 852 23.35 -15.91 49.86
N ASN A 853 22.19 -15.40 50.28
CA ASN A 853 20.90 -15.92 49.86
C ASN A 853 20.50 -15.41 48.47
N LEU A 854 20.12 -16.30 47.58
CA LEU A 854 19.67 -15.96 46.23
C LEU A 854 18.32 -15.23 46.28
N ILE A 855 18.26 -14.01 45.72
CA ILE A 855 17.04 -13.20 45.59
C ILE A 855 16.38 -13.45 44.25
N ARG A 856 17.13 -13.26 43.15
CA ARG A 856 16.63 -13.42 41.79
C ARG A 856 17.72 -13.84 40.80
N THR A 857 17.29 -14.51 39.72
CA THR A 857 18.15 -14.92 38.62
C THR A 857 17.68 -14.25 37.34
N TYR A 858 18.60 -13.71 36.58
CA TYR A 858 18.37 -13.11 35.26
C TYR A 858 19.18 -13.86 34.22
N ASN A 859 18.53 -14.35 33.18
CA ASN A 859 19.22 -15.00 32.06
C ASN A 859 19.61 -13.97 31.01
N PHE A 860 20.79 -14.16 30.44
CA PHE A 860 21.30 -13.27 29.40
C PHE A 860 20.95 -13.84 28.02
N PRO A 861 20.21 -13.07 27.18
CA PRO A 861 19.92 -13.49 25.83
C PRO A 861 21.14 -13.36 24.92
N VAL A 862 21.17 -14.13 23.83
CA VAL A 862 22.18 -14.04 22.79
C VAL A 862 22.17 -12.65 22.13
N GLY A 863 23.34 -12.05 21.94
CA GLY A 863 23.47 -10.69 21.40
C GLY A 863 23.33 -9.59 22.46
N GLY A 864 23.11 -9.94 23.73
CA GLY A 864 23.05 -8.96 24.83
C GLY A 864 24.45 -8.46 25.20
N HIS A 865 24.57 -7.15 25.43
CA HIS A 865 25.77 -6.52 25.97
C HIS A 865 25.64 -6.41 27.49
N VAL A 866 26.49 -7.11 28.23
CA VAL A 866 26.49 -7.08 29.69
C VAL A 866 27.16 -5.81 30.18
N VAL A 867 26.44 -5.01 30.94
CA VAL A 867 26.91 -3.68 31.44
C VAL A 867 27.57 -3.80 32.82
N ILE A 868 27.34 -4.89 33.53
CA ILE A 868 27.78 -5.10 34.90
C ILE A 868 28.97 -6.05 34.98
N GLU A 869 29.72 -5.94 36.08
CA GLU A 869 30.83 -6.83 36.40
C GLU A 869 30.46 -7.86 37.45
N ASN A 870 31.20 -8.97 37.50
CA ASN A 870 31.03 -9.97 38.54
C ASN A 870 31.35 -9.38 39.91
N ASN A 871 30.56 -9.73 40.91
CA ASN A 871 30.64 -9.21 42.29
C ASN A 871 30.34 -7.70 42.47
N GLN A 872 29.73 -7.06 41.47
CA GLN A 872 29.30 -5.67 41.59
C GLN A 872 28.01 -5.56 42.42
N SER A 873 27.95 -4.55 43.30
CA SER A 873 26.71 -4.21 44.00
C SER A 873 25.77 -3.41 43.08
N VAL A 874 24.52 -3.86 42.95
CA VAL A 874 23.52 -3.21 42.16
C VAL A 874 22.35 -2.78 43.03
N LYS A 875 21.70 -1.68 42.64
CA LYS A 875 20.46 -1.19 43.23
C LYS A 875 19.29 -1.59 42.35
N ALA A 876 18.10 -1.67 42.93
CA ALA A 876 16.88 -1.87 42.15
C ALA A 876 16.73 -0.74 41.11
N GLY A 877 16.46 -1.14 39.86
CA GLY A 877 16.37 -0.21 38.72
C GLY A 877 17.63 -0.08 37.86
N ASP A 878 18.75 -0.68 38.24
CA ASP A 878 19.98 -0.68 37.44
C ASP A 878 19.85 -1.60 36.22
N ILE A 879 20.42 -1.19 35.10
CA ILE A 879 20.43 -1.97 33.87
C ILE A 879 21.52 -3.05 33.95
N LEU A 880 21.14 -4.31 33.77
CA LEU A 880 22.05 -5.44 33.74
C LEU A 880 22.58 -5.74 32.34
N VAL A 881 21.70 -5.76 31.36
CA VAL A 881 22.01 -6.08 29.97
C VAL A 881 21.30 -5.12 29.04
N LYS A 882 22.02 -4.67 28.02
CA LYS A 882 21.43 -3.94 26.88
C LYS A 882 21.46 -4.84 25.66
N ILE A 883 20.32 -5.02 25.04
CA ILE A 883 20.17 -5.80 23.81
C ILE A 883 19.96 -4.83 22.65
N PRO A 884 20.98 -4.59 21.79
CA PRO A 884 20.82 -3.68 20.69
C PRO A 884 19.72 -4.15 19.74
N ARG A 885 18.76 -3.29 19.43
CA ARG A 885 17.83 -3.50 18.34
C ARG A 885 18.54 -3.07 17.07
N ALA A 886 18.70 -3.96 16.11
CA ALA A 886 19.27 -3.57 14.84
C ALA A 886 18.36 -2.51 14.18
N VAL A 887 18.94 -1.37 13.83
CA VAL A 887 18.24 -0.35 13.02
C VAL A 887 17.89 -1.01 11.68
N GLY A 888 16.60 -1.21 11.44
CA GLY A 888 16.10 -2.03 10.32
C GLY A 888 15.53 -3.39 10.71
N LYS A 889 15.80 -3.90 11.93
CA LYS A 889 15.09 -5.03 12.53
C LYS A 889 14.03 -4.55 13.55
N ALA A 890 13.48 -3.39 13.36
CA ALA A 890 12.35 -2.92 14.13
C ALA A 890 11.12 -3.78 13.81
N GLY A 891 10.92 -4.79 14.63
CA GLY A 891 9.92 -5.80 14.42
C GLY A 891 10.23 -6.66 13.18
N ASP A 892 10.32 -7.94 13.31
CA ASP A 892 10.40 -8.90 12.20
C ASP A 892 9.15 -8.89 11.29
N ILE A 893 8.41 -7.80 11.29
CA ILE A 893 7.25 -7.58 10.44
C ILE A 893 7.77 -6.91 9.17
N THR A 894 7.95 -7.71 8.13
CA THR A 894 8.13 -7.19 6.79
C THR A 894 6.92 -6.33 6.43
N GLY A 895 7.16 -5.11 5.95
CA GLY A 895 6.09 -4.22 5.48
C GLY A 895 5.94 -4.24 3.96
N GLY A 896 4.92 -3.56 3.45
CA GLY A 896 4.68 -3.40 2.02
C GLY A 896 4.30 -4.68 1.29
N LEU A 897 4.65 -4.78 0.00
CA LEU A 897 4.26 -5.90 -0.86
C LEU A 897 4.70 -7.28 -0.35
N PRO A 898 5.90 -7.50 0.21
CA PRO A 898 6.27 -8.79 0.78
C PRO A 898 5.35 -9.24 1.91
N ARG A 899 4.93 -8.31 2.78
CA ARG A 899 4.00 -8.61 3.88
C ARG A 899 2.61 -8.97 3.36
N VAL A 900 2.10 -8.25 2.39
CA VAL A 900 0.81 -8.55 1.74
C VAL A 900 0.83 -9.94 1.12
N THR A 901 1.91 -10.29 0.41
CA THR A 901 2.09 -11.60 -0.20
C THR A 901 2.14 -12.71 0.87
N GLU A 902 2.87 -12.51 1.95
CA GLU A 902 2.96 -13.43 3.07
C GLU A 902 1.58 -13.69 3.72
N LEU A 903 0.81 -12.63 3.94
CA LEU A 903 -0.54 -12.73 4.50
C LEU A 903 -1.52 -13.48 3.59
N PHE A 904 -1.54 -13.17 2.29
CA PHE A 904 -2.42 -13.85 1.35
C PHE A 904 -2.06 -15.31 1.11
N GLU A 905 -0.79 -15.66 1.21
CA GLU A 905 -0.33 -17.06 1.10
C GLU A 905 -0.38 -17.81 2.44
N ALA A 906 -0.71 -17.12 3.53
CA ALA A 906 -0.71 -17.66 4.89
C ALA A 906 0.60 -18.38 5.26
N ARG A 907 1.72 -17.80 4.86
CA ARG A 907 3.06 -18.33 5.17
C ARG A 907 3.37 -18.18 6.65
N ASN A 908 4.19 -19.09 7.15
CA ASN A 908 4.77 -18.92 8.47
C ASN A 908 5.76 -17.74 8.42
N PRO A 909 5.64 -16.77 9.34
CA PRO A 909 6.61 -15.68 9.42
C PRO A 909 8.00 -16.21 9.76
N SER A 910 9.02 -15.45 9.42
CA SER A 910 10.43 -15.80 9.69
C SER A 910 10.74 -15.93 11.18
N ASN A 911 10.04 -15.16 12.00
CA ASN A 911 10.14 -15.21 13.46
C ASN A 911 8.74 -15.37 14.08
N PRO A 912 8.20 -16.60 14.12
CA PRO A 912 6.86 -16.84 14.65
C PRO A 912 6.84 -16.68 16.17
N ALA A 913 5.79 -16.06 16.70
CA ALA A 913 5.52 -16.00 18.12
C ALA A 913 4.96 -17.33 18.62
N VAL A 914 5.30 -17.69 19.83
CA VAL A 914 4.65 -18.80 20.56
C VAL A 914 3.35 -18.26 21.13
N VAL A 915 2.24 -18.95 20.88
CA VAL A 915 0.89 -18.50 21.23
C VAL A 915 0.26 -19.49 22.21
N SER A 916 -0.47 -18.99 23.23
CA SER A 916 -1.22 -19.83 24.16
C SER A 916 -2.44 -20.46 23.47
N GLU A 917 -2.61 -21.76 23.60
CA GLU A 917 -3.77 -22.49 23.07
C GLU A 917 -4.96 -22.50 24.02
N ILE A 918 -4.76 -22.24 25.31
CA ILE A 918 -5.79 -22.26 26.33
C ILE A 918 -5.78 -20.99 27.19
N ASP A 919 -6.91 -20.70 27.80
CA ASP A 919 -7.00 -19.66 28.82
C ASP A 919 -6.44 -20.19 30.14
N GLY A 920 -5.60 -19.44 30.82
CA GLY A 920 -5.07 -19.89 32.07
C GLY A 920 -4.03 -18.99 32.70
N GLU A 921 -3.52 -19.41 33.84
CA GLU A 921 -2.46 -18.76 34.57
C GLU A 921 -1.09 -19.27 34.11
N VAL A 922 -0.16 -18.33 33.90
CA VAL A 922 1.18 -18.65 33.46
C VAL A 922 2.10 -18.93 34.63
N THR A 923 2.83 -20.05 34.54
CA THR A 923 3.96 -20.35 35.41
C THR A 923 5.22 -20.60 34.59
N MET A 924 6.37 -20.18 35.12
CA MET A 924 7.64 -20.40 34.48
C MET A 924 8.23 -21.75 34.90
N GLY A 925 8.54 -22.58 33.90
CA GLY A 925 9.16 -23.88 34.12
C GLY A 925 10.69 -23.88 34.05
N LYS A 926 11.26 -25.07 33.99
CA LYS A 926 12.72 -25.27 33.87
C LYS A 926 13.24 -24.95 32.46
N ILE A 927 14.49 -24.54 32.39
CA ILE A 927 15.20 -24.36 31.11
C ILE A 927 15.65 -25.73 30.60
N LYS A 928 15.21 -26.12 29.41
CA LYS A 928 15.60 -27.39 28.77
C LYS A 928 16.24 -27.12 27.42
N ARG A 929 17.49 -27.52 27.26
CA ARG A 929 18.24 -27.45 25.97
C ARG A 929 18.19 -26.06 25.30
N GLY A 930 18.36 -24.98 26.07
CA GLY A 930 18.33 -23.62 25.55
C GLY A 930 16.93 -23.03 25.31
N ASN A 931 15.87 -23.73 25.70
CA ASN A 931 14.49 -23.25 25.66
C ASN A 931 13.93 -23.15 27.08
N ARG A 932 13.20 -22.10 27.36
CA ARG A 932 12.47 -21.94 28.59
C ARG A 932 11.08 -22.58 28.46
N GLU A 933 10.70 -23.37 29.43
CA GLU A 933 9.37 -23.94 29.51
C GLU A 933 8.42 -22.94 30.15
N ILE A 934 7.32 -22.65 29.46
CA ILE A 934 6.21 -21.84 29.99
C ILE A 934 5.03 -22.76 30.14
N ILE A 935 4.45 -22.79 31.33
CA ILE A 935 3.33 -23.64 31.67
C ILE A 935 2.10 -22.78 31.84
N VAL A 936 1.05 -23.09 31.09
CA VAL A 936 -0.26 -22.43 31.18
C VAL A 936 -1.23 -23.43 31.81
N THR A 937 -1.79 -23.09 32.97
CA THR A 937 -2.73 -23.93 33.69
C THR A 937 -4.12 -23.31 33.62
N SER A 938 -5.07 -24.04 33.05
CA SER A 938 -6.48 -23.64 33.01
C SER A 938 -7.15 -23.76 34.38
N LYS A 939 -8.22 -23.00 34.59
CA LYS A 939 -9.11 -23.14 35.76
C LYS A 939 -9.76 -24.54 35.87
N THR A 940 -9.83 -25.26 34.75
CA THR A 940 -10.35 -26.64 34.68
C THR A 940 -9.29 -27.69 35.01
N GLY A 941 -8.04 -27.31 35.25
CA GLY A 941 -6.93 -28.22 35.56
C GLY A 941 -6.17 -28.72 34.34
N GLU A 942 -6.48 -28.26 33.12
CA GLU A 942 -5.71 -28.55 31.91
C GLU A 942 -4.39 -27.80 31.94
N VAL A 943 -3.29 -28.49 31.67
CA VAL A 943 -1.95 -27.92 31.69
C VAL A 943 -1.33 -28.09 30.31
N LYS A 944 -0.87 -26.98 29.73
CA LYS A 944 -0.09 -26.97 28.48
C LYS A 944 1.29 -26.38 28.71
N LYS A 945 2.28 -26.99 28.07
CA LYS A 945 3.67 -26.62 28.20
C LYS A 945 4.17 -26.11 26.86
N TYR A 946 4.81 -24.96 26.86
CA TYR A 946 5.37 -24.32 25.68
C TYR A 946 6.87 -24.12 25.88
N LEU A 947 7.64 -24.40 24.83
CA LEU A 947 9.08 -24.19 24.82
C LEU A 947 9.37 -22.92 24.02
N VAL A 948 9.90 -21.92 24.68
CA VAL A 948 10.29 -20.64 24.07
C VAL A 948 11.80 -20.56 24.05
N ASN A 949 12.39 -20.28 22.88
CA ASN A 949 13.82 -20.11 22.75
C ASN A 949 14.28 -18.92 23.61
N LEU A 950 15.39 -19.06 24.31
CA LEU A 950 15.97 -17.99 25.13
C LEU A 950 16.35 -16.73 24.34
N SER A 951 16.56 -16.84 23.02
CA SER A 951 16.79 -15.70 22.15
C SER A 951 15.55 -14.84 21.92
N LYS A 952 14.35 -15.37 22.20
CA LYS A 952 13.09 -14.63 22.09
C LYS A 952 12.73 -13.97 23.41
N GLN A 953 12.19 -12.76 23.31
CA GLN A 953 11.68 -12.04 24.45
C GLN A 953 10.36 -12.66 24.91
N ILE A 954 10.25 -13.02 26.18
CA ILE A 954 9.03 -13.53 26.77
C ILE A 954 8.15 -12.35 27.18
N LEU A 955 6.93 -12.30 26.67
CA LEU A 955 5.98 -11.20 26.90
C LEU A 955 5.13 -11.38 28.18
N VAL A 956 5.15 -12.55 28.78
CA VAL A 956 4.37 -12.88 29.96
C VAL A 956 5.26 -13.12 31.16
N GLN A 957 4.71 -12.87 32.35
CA GLN A 957 5.37 -13.08 33.64
C GLN A 957 4.69 -14.19 34.42
N GLU A 958 5.34 -14.65 35.46
CA GLU A 958 4.74 -15.63 36.39
C GLU A 958 3.47 -15.07 37.03
N ASN A 959 2.44 -15.92 37.14
CA ASN A 959 1.10 -15.59 37.63
C ASN A 959 0.26 -14.64 36.75
N ASP A 960 0.67 -14.40 35.50
CA ASP A 960 -0.17 -13.66 34.56
C ASP A 960 -1.31 -14.58 34.05
N TYR A 961 -2.50 -14.02 33.89
CA TYR A 961 -3.60 -14.71 33.24
C TYR A 961 -3.62 -14.40 31.76
N VAL A 962 -3.57 -15.42 30.91
CA VAL A 962 -3.59 -15.28 29.45
C VAL A 962 -4.84 -15.92 28.86
N ARG A 963 -5.33 -15.36 27.78
CA ARG A 963 -6.43 -15.94 26.99
C ARG A 963 -5.86 -16.77 25.85
N ALA A 964 -6.67 -17.67 25.32
CA ALA A 964 -6.32 -18.41 24.11
C ALA A 964 -6.03 -17.44 22.95
N GLY A 965 -4.90 -17.66 22.27
CA GLY A 965 -4.44 -16.77 21.19
C GLY A 965 -3.57 -15.59 21.63
N THR A 966 -3.28 -15.45 22.92
CA THR A 966 -2.34 -14.43 23.41
C THR A 966 -0.89 -14.84 23.10
N PRO A 967 -0.06 -14.01 22.48
CA PRO A 967 1.34 -14.33 22.24
C PRO A 967 2.11 -14.40 23.57
N LEU A 968 2.86 -15.48 23.76
CA LEU A 968 3.73 -15.70 24.92
C LEU A 968 5.15 -15.19 24.68
N SER A 969 5.55 -15.09 23.43
CA SER A 969 6.87 -14.60 23.02
C SER A 969 6.76 -13.51 21.96
N ASP A 970 7.86 -12.80 21.76
CA ASP A 970 8.00 -11.81 20.69
C ASP A 970 7.95 -12.48 19.31
N GLY A 971 7.44 -11.77 18.32
CA GLY A 971 7.31 -12.22 16.94
C GLY A 971 5.92 -12.03 16.33
N ALA A 972 5.75 -12.42 15.08
CA ALA A 972 4.47 -12.35 14.38
C ALA A 972 3.64 -13.61 14.62
N ILE A 973 2.33 -13.44 14.82
CA ILE A 973 1.41 -14.58 15.02
C ILE A 973 1.24 -15.31 13.68
N THR A 974 1.39 -16.64 13.72
CA THR A 974 1.19 -17.50 12.55
C THR A 974 -0.31 -17.64 12.26
N PRO A 975 -0.79 -17.45 11.03
CA PRO A 975 -2.20 -17.65 10.69
C PRO A 975 -2.72 -19.06 11.01
N ALA A 976 -1.88 -20.09 10.87
CA ALA A 976 -2.21 -21.46 11.22
C ALA A 976 -2.53 -21.63 12.71
N ASP A 977 -1.83 -20.93 13.58
CA ASP A 977 -2.08 -20.96 15.03
C ASP A 977 -3.41 -20.31 15.37
N ILE A 978 -3.74 -19.19 14.74
CA ILE A 978 -5.03 -18.53 14.91
C ILE A 978 -6.16 -19.43 14.44
N LEU A 979 -5.99 -20.11 13.31
CA LEU A 979 -6.97 -21.06 12.79
C LEU A 979 -7.21 -22.22 13.77
N ALA A 980 -6.13 -22.77 14.31
CA ALA A 980 -6.23 -23.88 15.25
C ALA A 980 -6.87 -23.50 16.59
N ILE A 981 -6.65 -22.26 17.05
CA ILE A 981 -7.08 -21.79 18.38
C ILE A 981 -8.45 -21.14 18.34
N LYS A 982 -8.64 -20.17 17.42
CA LYS A 982 -9.84 -19.32 17.39
C LYS A 982 -10.83 -19.67 16.28
N GLY A 983 -10.45 -20.50 15.31
CA GLY A 983 -11.31 -20.94 14.23
C GLY A 983 -11.20 -20.11 12.94
N PRO A 984 -11.92 -20.50 11.86
CA PRO A 984 -11.79 -19.90 10.54
C PRO A 984 -12.18 -18.42 10.47
N THR A 985 -13.23 -18.03 11.17
CA THR A 985 -13.72 -16.64 11.16
C THR A 985 -12.69 -15.67 11.74
N ALA A 986 -12.04 -16.05 12.84
CA ALA A 986 -11.02 -15.22 13.49
C ALA A 986 -9.78 -15.05 12.61
N VAL A 987 -9.36 -16.08 11.89
CA VAL A 987 -8.23 -16.01 10.95
C VAL A 987 -8.54 -15.13 9.75
N GLN A 988 -9.73 -15.21 9.22
CA GLN A 988 -10.18 -14.37 8.10
C GLN A 988 -10.20 -12.89 8.50
N GLU A 989 -10.76 -12.60 9.68
CA GLU A 989 -10.79 -11.25 10.24
C GLU A 989 -9.38 -10.71 10.50
N TYR A 990 -8.49 -11.52 11.06
CA TYR A 990 -7.10 -11.18 11.27
C TYR A 990 -6.41 -10.80 9.96
N ILE A 991 -6.53 -11.62 8.92
CA ILE A 991 -5.91 -11.37 7.61
C ILE A 991 -6.45 -10.08 6.98
N VAL A 992 -7.76 -9.86 7.03
CA VAL A 992 -8.38 -8.63 6.49
C VAL A 992 -7.87 -7.39 7.22
N ASN A 993 -7.81 -7.41 8.54
CA ASN A 993 -7.35 -6.28 9.34
C ASN A 993 -5.86 -5.98 9.11
N GLU A 994 -5.01 -7.01 9.04
CA GLU A 994 -3.58 -6.86 8.76
C GLU A 994 -3.30 -6.32 7.35
N VAL A 995 -4.03 -6.80 6.34
CA VAL A 995 -3.89 -6.28 4.97
C VAL A 995 -4.35 -4.83 4.88
N GLN A 996 -5.39 -4.46 5.61
CA GLN A 996 -5.87 -3.09 5.66
C GLN A 996 -4.88 -2.15 6.35
N ASP A 997 -4.19 -2.60 7.38
CA ASP A 997 -3.15 -1.84 8.08
C ASP A 997 -1.93 -1.57 7.18
N VAL A 998 -1.50 -2.57 6.40
CA VAL A 998 -0.39 -2.45 5.44
C VAL A 998 -0.74 -1.54 4.26
#